data_bfb668b2febf8114ce424e9af1bb73fd
#
_entry.id   bfb668b2febf8114ce424e9af1bb73fd
#
_cell.length_a   1.000
_cell.length_b   1.000
_cell.length_c   1.000
_cell.angle_alpha   90.00
_cell.angle_beta   90.00
_cell.angle_gamma   90.00
#
_symmetry.space_group_name_H-M   'P 1'
#
loop_
_entity.id
_entity.type
_entity.pdbx_description
1 polymer ?
#
loop_
_entity_poly.entity_id
_entity_poly.type
_entity_poly.pdbx_seq_one_letter_code
_entity_poly.pdbx_strand_id
1 'polypeptide(L)'
;MKHNFKKIEPKWQKKWEEQQAFKAVDGSDKPKFYGLVEFPYPSGAGMHVGHIKAYSSIEVLSRKRRMQGYNVLFPIGFDAFGLPTENYAIKTNTHPREITDQNIAKFTNQLKSVGFSFDWSRVIDTTQEDFYKWTQWIFLKMFENGLVFRDKTLVNYCPSCKVVLSNEDSQGGKCDICHSDVIQKSKDVWYLRITQYADKLLEGLEDVDYPANIKQQQVNWIGKSTGAFVNFAVDGIDETLQIYTTRPDTLFGVTFMVIAPEHPLIDKYADRITNMDEIKAYREECAKKTEFERTQLVKEKTGVCIQGLEGVNPVNGKKIPIYIADYVMMGYGTGAIMAVPAHDQRDYDFAKKFGIDIIQVIKGGDIEKEAYTGDGEMINSDFLNGYTNKKDSIKRMLEELEKKGIGKAGVQYKMKDWAFNRQRYWGEPIPIVHCPKCGDVAVPYEELPLRLPKIKDFQPGEDGQSPLAKIDSFVNCKCPKCGGDAKRETDTMPQWAGSSWYFLRYVDPHNTEALADRKKMEYWMPVDWYNGGMEHVTRHMIYSRFWHHFLYDMGIVNTPEPYAKRSAQGMILGSDGDKMSKSKGNVVDPLDIVNEYGADALRTYVLFMGDYGAAAPWNDSSVRGCKRFLERVAGLTDIMTEEPAAKDMEVKIHKAIKKVSSDIEAMKFNTAIACLMTLINEIYAVGKISKDDLVIFIKLLCPFAPHLCEEIWETI
;
A
#
# COMPACT_ATOMS: atom_id res chain seq x y z
N MET A 1 -26.82 -19.46 -34.35
CA MET A 1 -27.43 -18.41 -33.45
C MET A 1 -26.80 -17.04 -33.70
N LYS A 2 -27.58 -15.96 -33.74
CA LYS A 2 -27.04 -14.60 -33.91
C LYS A 2 -26.65 -14.01 -32.54
N HIS A 3 -25.41 -13.55 -32.41
CA HIS A 3 -24.95 -12.88 -31.19
C HIS A 3 -25.55 -11.47 -31.05
N ASN A 4 -26.65 -11.39 -30.30
CA ASN A 4 -27.31 -10.12 -29.98
C ASN A 4 -27.04 -9.76 -28.50
N PHE A 5 -25.85 -9.25 -28.20
CA PHE A 5 -25.42 -8.92 -26.83
C PHE A 5 -26.40 -7.98 -26.12
N LYS A 6 -27.03 -7.02 -26.81
CA LYS A 6 -28.01 -6.08 -26.23
C LYS A 6 -29.24 -6.77 -25.65
N LYS A 7 -29.56 -8.01 -26.08
CA LYS A 7 -30.61 -8.82 -25.51
C LYS A 7 -30.09 -9.88 -24.54
N ILE A 8 -28.98 -10.51 -24.90
CA ILE A 8 -28.39 -11.66 -24.16
C ILE A 8 -27.87 -11.20 -22.81
N GLU A 9 -27.05 -10.13 -22.77
CA GLU A 9 -26.36 -9.70 -21.53
C GLU A 9 -27.33 -9.25 -20.44
N PRO A 10 -28.31 -8.36 -20.69
CA PRO A 10 -29.29 -7.99 -19.65
C PRO A 10 -30.18 -9.16 -19.19
N LYS A 11 -30.51 -10.10 -20.09
CA LYS A 11 -31.26 -11.33 -19.76
C LYS A 11 -30.53 -12.13 -18.68
N TRP A 12 -29.23 -12.39 -18.89
CA TRP A 12 -28.45 -13.22 -17.98
C TRP A 12 -28.10 -12.52 -16.70
N GLN A 13 -27.75 -11.23 -16.74
CA GLN A 13 -27.51 -10.42 -15.55
C GLN A 13 -28.72 -10.43 -14.61
N LYS A 14 -29.93 -10.23 -15.16
CA LYS A 14 -31.17 -10.31 -14.39
C LYS A 14 -31.42 -11.70 -13.82
N LYS A 15 -31.21 -12.77 -14.61
CA LYS A 15 -31.39 -14.16 -14.17
C LYS A 15 -30.43 -14.53 -13.04
N TRP A 16 -29.15 -14.12 -13.13
CA TRP A 16 -28.17 -14.34 -12.06
C TRP A 16 -28.51 -13.61 -10.77
N GLU A 17 -29.02 -12.37 -10.87
CA GLU A 17 -29.44 -11.58 -9.71
C GLU A 17 -30.66 -12.20 -9.02
N GLU A 18 -31.70 -12.54 -9.77
CA GLU A 18 -32.91 -13.20 -9.26
C GLU A 18 -32.63 -14.54 -8.59
N GLN A 19 -31.72 -15.33 -9.14
CA GLN A 19 -31.32 -16.63 -8.59
C GLN A 19 -30.28 -16.55 -7.49
N GLN A 20 -29.75 -15.36 -7.21
CA GLN A 20 -28.58 -15.20 -6.33
C GLN A 20 -27.44 -16.17 -6.67
N ALA A 21 -27.16 -16.34 -7.97
CA ALA A 21 -26.31 -17.41 -8.51
C ALA A 21 -24.88 -17.41 -7.97
N PHE A 22 -24.41 -16.28 -7.43
CA PHE A 22 -23.05 -16.09 -6.95
C PHE A 22 -22.93 -15.96 -5.44
N LYS A 23 -24.02 -16.20 -4.71
CA LYS A 23 -24.05 -16.11 -3.25
C LYS A 23 -23.18 -17.19 -2.61
N ALA A 24 -22.26 -16.80 -1.76
CA ALA A 24 -21.42 -17.69 -0.98
C ALA A 24 -22.20 -18.26 0.22
N VAL A 25 -21.90 -19.51 0.59
CA VAL A 25 -22.55 -20.22 1.71
C VAL A 25 -21.55 -20.41 2.84
N ASP A 26 -21.82 -19.83 4.01
CA ASP A 26 -20.95 -19.99 5.18
C ASP A 26 -20.97 -21.43 5.71
N GLY A 27 -19.80 -21.98 6.02
CA GLY A 27 -19.68 -23.32 6.60
C GLY A 27 -20.07 -24.48 5.66
N SER A 28 -19.98 -24.29 4.35
CA SER A 28 -20.24 -25.35 3.36
C SER A 28 -19.18 -26.46 3.43
N ASP A 29 -19.59 -27.70 3.14
CA ASP A 29 -18.68 -28.85 3.01
C ASP A 29 -17.85 -28.84 1.72
N LYS A 30 -18.16 -27.93 0.79
CA LYS A 30 -17.36 -27.74 -0.44
C LYS A 30 -16.03 -27.07 -0.14
N PRO A 31 -14.98 -27.35 -0.93
CA PRO A 31 -13.74 -26.59 -0.81
C PRO A 31 -14.02 -25.11 -1.03
N LYS A 32 -13.46 -24.24 -0.18
CA LYS A 32 -13.67 -22.80 -0.28
C LYS A 32 -12.71 -22.18 -1.28
N PHE A 33 -13.13 -21.07 -1.88
CA PHE A 33 -12.26 -20.15 -2.58
C PHE A 33 -12.70 -18.72 -2.27
N TYR A 34 -11.85 -17.98 -1.58
CA TYR A 34 -12.03 -16.56 -1.33
C TYR A 34 -11.16 -15.76 -2.30
N GLY A 35 -11.74 -15.32 -3.40
CA GLY A 35 -11.11 -14.42 -4.36
C GLY A 35 -11.38 -12.97 -3.98
N LEU A 36 -10.34 -12.15 -3.93
CA LEU A 36 -10.44 -10.74 -3.54
C LEU A 36 -9.80 -9.82 -4.59
N VAL A 37 -10.45 -8.69 -4.84
CA VAL A 37 -9.90 -7.56 -5.58
C VAL A 37 -9.90 -6.33 -4.68
N GLU A 38 -8.98 -5.40 -4.92
CA GLU A 38 -9.02 -4.11 -4.23
C GLU A 38 -10.35 -3.42 -4.55
N PHE A 39 -11.10 -3.08 -3.49
CA PHE A 39 -12.37 -2.39 -3.68
C PHE A 39 -12.14 -0.95 -4.18
N PRO A 40 -13.01 -0.44 -5.06
CA PRO A 40 -12.78 0.85 -5.68
C PRO A 40 -13.04 2.01 -4.72
N TYR A 41 -12.31 3.10 -4.95
CA TYR A 41 -12.64 4.42 -4.43
C TYR A 41 -13.67 5.08 -5.37
N PRO A 42 -14.93 5.30 -4.94
CA PRO A 42 -15.99 5.80 -5.82
C PRO A 42 -15.82 7.30 -6.11
N SER A 43 -15.03 7.64 -7.11
CA SER A 43 -14.80 9.01 -7.58
C SER A 43 -15.85 9.45 -8.61
N GLY A 44 -16.12 10.75 -8.71
CA GLY A 44 -17.17 11.32 -9.57
C GLY A 44 -17.06 10.99 -11.07
N ALA A 45 -15.88 10.57 -11.54
CA ALA A 45 -15.71 10.16 -12.94
C ALA A 45 -16.31 8.81 -13.27
N GLY A 46 -16.54 7.96 -12.27
CA GLY A 46 -16.82 6.56 -12.49
C GLY A 46 -15.55 5.74 -12.69
N MET A 47 -15.73 4.47 -13.03
CA MET A 47 -14.65 3.55 -13.33
C MET A 47 -14.10 3.78 -14.75
N HIS A 48 -12.86 3.36 -14.97
CA HIS A 48 -12.26 3.24 -16.29
C HIS A 48 -11.90 1.78 -16.58
N VAL A 49 -11.58 1.46 -17.81
CA VAL A 49 -11.28 0.07 -18.25
C VAL A 49 -10.13 -0.60 -17.49
N GLY A 50 -9.25 0.17 -16.84
CA GLY A 50 -8.21 -0.37 -15.96
C GLY A 50 -8.77 -1.13 -14.75
N HIS A 51 -9.87 -0.66 -14.14
CA HIS A 51 -10.58 -1.38 -13.09
C HIS A 51 -11.16 -2.69 -13.62
N ILE A 52 -11.69 -2.67 -14.86
CA ILE A 52 -12.28 -3.86 -15.47
C ILE A 52 -11.20 -4.94 -15.67
N LYS A 53 -9.98 -4.58 -16.12
CA LYS A 53 -8.86 -5.53 -16.20
C LYS A 53 -8.53 -6.13 -14.84
N ALA A 54 -8.42 -5.30 -13.81
CA ALA A 54 -8.09 -5.72 -12.45
C ALA A 54 -9.10 -6.76 -11.91
N TYR A 55 -10.39 -6.49 -12.08
CA TYR A 55 -11.44 -7.35 -11.54
C TYR A 55 -11.66 -8.62 -12.39
N SER A 56 -11.50 -8.51 -13.70
CA SER A 56 -11.70 -9.66 -14.62
C SER A 56 -10.78 -10.83 -14.32
N SER A 57 -9.61 -10.62 -13.73
CA SER A 57 -8.67 -11.72 -13.43
C SER A 57 -9.20 -12.67 -12.36
N ILE A 58 -9.61 -12.12 -11.22
CA ILE A 58 -10.18 -12.92 -10.11
C ILE A 58 -11.59 -13.41 -10.47
N GLU A 59 -12.31 -12.67 -11.29
CA GLU A 59 -13.58 -13.09 -11.86
C GLU A 59 -13.44 -14.39 -12.68
N VAL A 60 -12.44 -14.46 -13.57
CA VAL A 60 -12.15 -15.69 -14.36
C VAL A 60 -11.84 -16.88 -13.44
N LEU A 61 -10.98 -16.65 -12.44
CA LEU A 61 -10.66 -17.67 -11.43
C LEU A 61 -11.90 -18.09 -10.63
N SER A 62 -12.71 -17.13 -10.19
CA SER A 62 -13.93 -17.37 -9.41
C SER A 62 -14.94 -18.21 -10.18
N ARG A 63 -15.17 -17.89 -11.47
CA ARG A 63 -16.05 -18.70 -12.33
C ARG A 63 -15.50 -20.09 -12.55
N LYS A 64 -14.20 -20.23 -12.85
CA LYS A 64 -13.55 -21.54 -12.97
C LYS A 64 -13.71 -22.36 -11.70
N ARG A 65 -13.48 -21.79 -10.51
CA ARG A 65 -13.64 -22.48 -9.22
C ARG A 65 -15.09 -22.94 -9.00
N ARG A 66 -16.09 -22.09 -9.30
CA ARG A 66 -17.51 -22.51 -9.23
C ARG A 66 -17.81 -23.70 -10.13
N MET A 67 -17.30 -23.68 -11.38
CA MET A 67 -17.46 -24.80 -12.31
C MET A 67 -16.77 -26.08 -11.82
N GLN A 68 -15.71 -25.93 -10.99
CA GLN A 68 -15.02 -27.06 -10.34
C GLN A 68 -15.68 -27.51 -9.03
N GLY A 69 -16.82 -26.91 -8.64
CA GLY A 69 -17.57 -27.29 -7.45
C GLY A 69 -17.16 -26.60 -6.15
N TYR A 70 -16.30 -25.58 -6.22
CA TYR A 70 -15.93 -24.79 -5.04
C TYR A 70 -17.08 -23.91 -4.55
N ASN A 71 -17.10 -23.66 -3.25
CA ASN A 71 -17.86 -22.58 -2.65
C ASN A 71 -17.02 -21.29 -2.74
N VAL A 72 -17.49 -20.33 -3.52
CA VAL A 72 -16.69 -19.15 -3.88
C VAL A 72 -17.25 -17.92 -3.22
N LEU A 73 -16.41 -17.24 -2.42
CA LEU A 73 -16.63 -15.88 -1.94
C LEU A 73 -15.85 -14.91 -2.85
N PHE A 74 -16.59 -14.14 -3.63
CA PHE A 74 -16.04 -13.06 -4.46
C PHE A 74 -16.85 -11.80 -4.22
N PRO A 75 -16.51 -11.02 -3.19
CA PRO A 75 -17.26 -9.85 -2.76
C PRO A 75 -16.80 -8.57 -3.46
N ILE A 76 -17.62 -7.52 -3.34
CA ILE A 76 -17.28 -6.15 -3.74
C ILE A 76 -17.84 -5.18 -2.70
N GLY A 77 -17.24 -3.99 -2.62
CA GLY A 77 -17.66 -2.88 -1.78
C GLY A 77 -17.00 -1.58 -2.22
N PHE A 78 -17.04 -0.56 -1.35
CA PHE A 78 -16.59 0.78 -1.70
C PHE A 78 -15.76 1.37 -0.57
N ASP A 79 -14.53 1.78 -0.89
CA ASP A 79 -13.68 2.60 -0.03
C ASP A 79 -14.06 4.07 -0.27
N ALA A 80 -14.95 4.62 0.56
CA ALA A 80 -15.66 5.83 0.19
C ALA A 80 -15.36 7.05 1.08
N PHE A 81 -14.61 6.90 2.17
CA PHE A 81 -14.03 8.01 2.90
C PHE A 81 -12.79 8.57 2.18
N GLY A 82 -12.43 9.81 2.45
CA GLY A 82 -11.15 10.37 2.03
C GLY A 82 -11.22 11.73 1.33
N LEU A 83 -10.05 12.30 1.16
CA LEU A 83 -9.80 13.64 0.64
C LEU A 83 -10.36 13.91 -0.78
N PRO A 84 -10.31 12.98 -1.75
CA PRO A 84 -10.81 13.28 -3.09
C PRO A 84 -12.29 13.63 -3.12
N THR A 85 -13.12 12.90 -2.38
CA THR A 85 -14.55 13.19 -2.28
C THR A 85 -14.80 14.50 -1.54
N GLU A 86 -14.10 14.75 -0.43
CA GLU A 86 -14.24 15.99 0.32
C GLU A 86 -13.79 17.22 -0.48
N ASN A 87 -12.67 17.15 -1.18
CA ASN A 87 -12.21 18.22 -2.05
C ASN A 87 -13.21 18.53 -3.18
N TYR A 88 -13.82 17.49 -3.75
CA TYR A 88 -14.88 17.66 -4.75
C TYR A 88 -16.15 18.27 -4.13
N ALA A 89 -16.51 17.84 -2.95
CA ALA A 89 -17.62 18.38 -2.16
C ALA A 89 -17.46 19.89 -1.86
N ILE A 90 -16.27 20.29 -1.43
CA ILE A 90 -15.91 21.70 -1.22
C ILE A 90 -16.07 22.50 -2.53
N LYS A 91 -15.53 21.97 -3.63
CA LYS A 91 -15.57 22.62 -4.95
C LYS A 91 -16.99 22.80 -5.50
N THR A 92 -17.87 21.84 -5.24
CA THR A 92 -19.24 21.83 -5.75
C THR A 92 -20.26 22.36 -4.76
N ASN A 93 -19.85 22.70 -3.54
CA ASN A 93 -20.71 23.07 -2.41
C ASN A 93 -21.83 22.04 -2.15
N THR A 94 -21.49 20.75 -2.26
CA THR A 94 -22.41 19.63 -2.06
C THR A 94 -21.91 18.79 -0.89
N HIS A 95 -22.79 18.25 -0.05
CA HIS A 95 -22.37 17.45 1.09
C HIS A 95 -21.63 16.15 0.64
N PRO A 96 -20.50 15.76 1.27
CA PRO A 96 -19.73 14.56 0.87
C PRO A 96 -20.56 13.28 0.84
N ARG A 97 -21.56 13.12 1.73
CA ARG A 97 -22.47 11.98 1.75
C ARG A 97 -23.25 11.83 0.44
N GLU A 98 -23.81 12.94 -0.07
CA GLU A 98 -24.59 12.93 -1.31
C GLU A 98 -23.74 12.55 -2.52
N ILE A 99 -22.51 13.08 -2.57
CA ILE A 99 -21.55 12.76 -3.63
C ILE A 99 -21.15 11.27 -3.56
N THR A 100 -20.90 10.78 -2.34
CA THR A 100 -20.55 9.37 -2.13
C THR A 100 -21.67 8.45 -2.60
N ASP A 101 -22.92 8.73 -2.23
CA ASP A 101 -24.07 7.91 -2.61
C ASP A 101 -24.26 7.88 -4.14
N GLN A 102 -24.15 9.03 -4.81
CA GLN A 102 -24.24 9.12 -6.26
C GLN A 102 -23.11 8.34 -6.95
N ASN A 103 -21.88 8.45 -6.44
CA ASN A 103 -20.73 7.76 -6.99
C ASN A 103 -20.83 6.24 -6.79
N ILE A 104 -21.26 5.78 -5.62
CA ILE A 104 -21.48 4.35 -5.34
C ILE A 104 -22.55 3.79 -6.29
N ALA A 105 -23.65 4.51 -6.50
CA ALA A 105 -24.68 4.10 -7.44
C ALA A 105 -24.14 3.98 -8.87
N LYS A 106 -23.33 4.95 -9.32
CA LYS A 106 -22.68 4.92 -10.64
C LYS A 106 -21.74 3.73 -10.77
N PHE A 107 -20.86 3.49 -9.80
CA PHE A 107 -19.91 2.37 -9.81
C PHE A 107 -20.65 1.02 -9.80
N THR A 108 -21.70 0.90 -8.98
CA THR A 108 -22.54 -0.30 -8.92
C THR A 108 -23.15 -0.61 -10.29
N ASN A 109 -23.69 0.39 -10.98
CA ASN A 109 -24.23 0.23 -12.31
C ASN A 109 -23.16 -0.22 -13.33
N GLN A 110 -21.98 0.40 -13.29
CA GLN A 110 -20.86 0.01 -14.16
C GLN A 110 -20.41 -1.43 -13.91
N LEU A 111 -20.28 -1.86 -12.63
CA LEU A 111 -19.88 -3.22 -12.26
C LEU A 111 -20.93 -4.26 -12.69
N LYS A 112 -22.21 -3.98 -12.47
CA LYS A 112 -23.32 -4.86 -12.86
C LYS A 112 -23.40 -4.99 -14.37
N SER A 113 -23.20 -3.89 -15.12
CA SER A 113 -23.26 -3.92 -16.59
C SER A 113 -22.18 -4.80 -17.23
N VAL A 114 -21.04 -5.00 -16.57
CA VAL A 114 -19.96 -5.90 -17.03
C VAL A 114 -20.26 -7.37 -16.70
N GLY A 115 -21.24 -7.64 -15.83
CA GLY A 115 -21.67 -8.99 -15.46
C GLY A 115 -20.67 -9.76 -14.62
N PHE A 116 -19.99 -9.09 -13.70
CA PHE A 116 -19.13 -9.75 -12.72
C PHE A 116 -19.91 -10.64 -11.76
N SER A 117 -19.34 -11.78 -11.40
CA SER A 117 -19.96 -12.75 -10.49
C SER A 117 -19.72 -12.41 -9.01
N PHE A 118 -19.84 -11.14 -8.63
CA PHE A 118 -19.75 -10.72 -7.25
C PHE A 118 -20.92 -11.23 -6.40
N ASP A 119 -20.63 -11.55 -5.15
CA ASP A 119 -21.67 -11.76 -4.14
C ASP A 119 -22.20 -10.42 -3.63
N TRP A 120 -23.22 -9.89 -4.30
CA TRP A 120 -23.84 -8.61 -3.97
C TRP A 120 -24.53 -8.57 -2.60
N SER A 121 -24.77 -9.73 -1.96
CA SER A 121 -25.30 -9.78 -0.59
C SER A 121 -24.27 -9.39 0.47
N ARG A 122 -23.02 -9.27 0.09
CA ARG A 122 -21.89 -8.94 0.98
C ARG A 122 -21.25 -7.58 0.69
N VAL A 123 -22.00 -6.69 0.03
CA VAL A 123 -21.51 -5.32 -0.24
C VAL A 123 -21.26 -4.57 1.05
N ILE A 124 -20.14 -3.87 1.10
CA ILE A 124 -19.78 -2.95 2.19
C ILE A 124 -19.50 -1.55 1.66
N ASP A 125 -19.71 -0.55 2.49
CA ASP A 125 -19.35 0.85 2.27
C ASP A 125 -18.66 1.35 3.54
N THR A 126 -17.40 1.77 3.42
CA THR A 126 -16.59 2.19 4.57
C THR A 126 -17.16 3.40 5.31
N THR A 127 -18.07 4.15 4.68
CA THR A 127 -18.71 5.34 5.27
C THR A 127 -19.99 5.03 6.03
N GLN A 128 -20.44 3.78 6.04
CA GLN A 128 -21.59 3.35 6.82
C GLN A 128 -21.23 3.13 8.29
N GLU A 129 -22.12 3.48 9.19
CA GLU A 129 -21.91 3.39 10.64
C GLU A 129 -21.65 1.97 11.12
N ASP A 130 -22.27 0.98 10.51
CA ASP A 130 -22.11 -0.45 10.81
C ASP A 130 -20.75 -1.00 10.34
N PHE A 131 -20.06 -0.29 9.42
CA PHE A 131 -18.70 -0.60 9.03
C PHE A 131 -17.69 0.14 9.93
N TYR A 132 -17.72 1.49 9.98
CA TYR A 132 -16.65 2.22 10.66
C TYR A 132 -16.70 2.13 12.19
N LYS A 133 -17.84 1.70 12.78
CA LYS A 133 -17.88 1.26 14.19
C LYS A 133 -16.74 0.30 14.51
N TRP A 134 -16.47 -0.64 13.62
CA TRP A 134 -15.45 -1.66 13.83
C TRP A 134 -14.04 -1.15 13.50
N THR A 135 -13.89 -0.21 12.58
CA THR A 135 -12.62 0.51 12.40
C THR A 135 -12.23 1.24 13.70
N GLN A 136 -13.18 1.94 14.30
CA GLN A 136 -13.00 2.63 15.59
C GLN A 136 -12.70 1.63 16.71
N TRP A 137 -13.37 0.50 16.74
CA TRP A 137 -13.14 -0.57 17.72
C TRP A 137 -11.71 -1.13 17.63
N ILE A 138 -11.22 -1.41 16.41
CA ILE A 138 -9.84 -1.89 16.22
C ILE A 138 -8.83 -0.82 16.68
N PHE A 139 -9.08 0.44 16.34
CA PHE A 139 -8.24 1.57 16.80
C PHE A 139 -8.18 1.62 18.32
N LEU A 140 -9.30 1.49 19.03
CA LEU A 140 -9.33 1.47 20.48
C LEU A 140 -8.58 0.26 21.05
N LYS A 141 -8.69 -0.91 20.42
CA LYS A 141 -7.90 -2.08 20.82
C LYS A 141 -6.39 -1.84 20.68
N MET A 142 -5.96 -1.18 19.60
CA MET A 142 -4.57 -0.76 19.43
C MET A 142 -4.15 0.27 20.49
N PHE A 143 -5.01 1.22 20.81
CA PHE A 143 -4.76 2.23 21.83
C PHE A 143 -4.57 1.61 23.21
N GLU A 144 -5.45 0.70 23.63
CA GLU A 144 -5.36 -0.04 24.90
C GLU A 144 -4.09 -0.90 25.00
N ASN A 145 -3.58 -1.40 23.87
CA ASN A 145 -2.34 -2.18 23.81
C ASN A 145 -1.07 -1.35 23.58
N GLY A 146 -1.16 -0.02 23.67
CA GLY A 146 -0.01 0.88 23.56
C GLY A 146 0.57 1.02 22.16
N LEU A 147 -0.15 0.55 21.12
CA LEU A 147 0.25 0.69 19.72
C LEU A 147 -0.13 2.06 19.13
N VAL A 148 -0.99 2.81 19.80
CA VAL A 148 -1.37 4.17 19.41
C VAL A 148 -0.79 5.16 20.41
N PHE A 149 -0.13 6.20 19.89
CA PHE A 149 0.38 7.30 20.71
C PHE A 149 0.26 8.63 19.97
N ARG A 150 0.30 9.72 20.70
CA ARG A 150 0.30 11.07 20.16
C ARG A 150 1.62 11.75 20.46
N ASP A 151 2.19 12.44 19.46
CA ASP A 151 3.42 13.21 19.64
C ASP A 151 3.37 14.49 18.82
N LYS A 152 4.06 15.52 19.31
CA LYS A 152 4.21 16.80 18.63
C LYS A 152 5.55 16.84 17.91
N THR A 153 5.52 16.59 16.61
CA THR A 153 6.74 16.50 15.82
C THR A 153 6.64 17.25 14.49
N LEU A 154 7.77 17.34 13.79
CA LEU A 154 7.81 17.78 12.40
C LEU A 154 7.27 16.64 11.52
N VAL A 155 6.23 16.93 10.77
CA VAL A 155 5.57 15.97 9.88
C VAL A 155 5.40 16.51 8.47
N ASN A 156 5.26 15.61 7.52
CA ASN A 156 4.89 15.96 6.16
C ASN A 156 3.51 16.61 6.16
N TYR A 157 3.41 17.78 5.58
CA TYR A 157 2.16 18.56 5.51
C TYR A 157 1.94 19.08 4.11
N CYS A 158 0.75 18.85 3.56
CA CYS A 158 0.35 19.42 2.29
C CYS A 158 -0.33 20.78 2.52
N PRO A 159 0.26 21.91 2.09
CA PRO A 159 -0.34 23.24 2.30
C PRO A 159 -1.58 23.46 1.44
N SER A 160 -1.69 22.79 0.30
CA SER A 160 -2.86 22.85 -0.60
C SER A 160 -4.05 22.09 -0.03
N CYS A 161 -3.83 20.83 0.39
CA CYS A 161 -4.87 20.03 1.03
C CYS A 161 -5.08 20.38 2.51
N LYS A 162 -4.17 21.14 3.14
CA LYS A 162 -4.17 21.52 4.56
C LYS A 162 -4.25 20.32 5.51
N VAL A 163 -3.45 19.27 5.23
CA VAL A 163 -3.48 18.01 6.00
C VAL A 163 -2.09 17.44 6.23
N VAL A 164 -1.93 16.72 7.35
CA VAL A 164 -0.77 15.89 7.64
C VAL A 164 -0.79 14.67 6.70
N LEU A 165 0.38 14.30 6.21
CA LEU A 165 0.59 13.14 5.35
C LEU A 165 1.53 12.14 6.01
N SER A 166 1.30 10.86 5.75
CA SER A 166 2.29 9.82 6.05
C SER A 166 3.47 9.90 5.08
N ASN A 167 4.55 9.17 5.37
CA ASN A 167 5.67 9.08 4.43
C ASN A 167 5.27 8.43 3.11
N GLU A 168 4.34 7.49 3.18
CA GLU A 168 3.77 6.79 2.04
C GLU A 168 2.92 7.71 1.15
N ASP A 169 2.22 8.68 1.75
CA ASP A 169 1.35 9.63 1.04
C ASP A 169 2.13 10.85 0.47
N SER A 170 3.44 10.94 0.76
CA SER A 170 4.30 12.08 0.41
C SER A 170 5.58 11.67 -0.34
N GLN A 171 5.55 10.56 -1.04
CA GLN A 171 6.71 10.05 -1.78
C GLN A 171 7.19 11.05 -2.83
N GLY A 172 8.51 11.23 -2.90
CA GLY A 172 9.13 12.20 -3.82
C GLY A 172 8.87 13.66 -3.47
N GLY A 173 8.46 13.96 -2.21
CA GLY A 173 8.19 15.34 -1.76
C GLY A 173 6.89 15.94 -2.30
N LYS A 174 6.02 15.13 -2.90
CA LYS A 174 4.73 15.54 -3.46
C LYS A 174 3.57 14.89 -2.72
N CYS A 175 2.48 15.63 -2.56
CA CYS A 175 1.22 15.08 -2.08
C CYS A 175 0.65 14.10 -3.13
N ASP A 176 0.31 12.89 -2.74
CA ASP A 176 -0.24 11.86 -3.64
C ASP A 176 -1.64 12.21 -4.20
N ILE A 177 -2.34 13.15 -3.56
CA ILE A 177 -3.70 13.58 -3.93
C ILE A 177 -3.72 14.77 -4.88
N CYS A 178 -3.02 15.88 -4.51
CA CYS A 178 -3.06 17.12 -5.28
C CYS A 178 -1.75 17.44 -6.02
N HIS A 179 -0.71 16.62 -5.82
CA HIS A 179 0.63 16.73 -6.41
C HIS A 179 1.38 18.03 -6.09
N SER A 180 0.89 18.83 -5.13
CA SER A 180 1.59 20.00 -4.60
C SER A 180 2.81 19.58 -3.78
N ASP A 181 3.77 20.50 -3.64
CA ASP A 181 4.94 20.29 -2.78
C ASP A 181 4.52 20.13 -1.33
N VAL A 182 5.15 19.17 -0.65
CA VAL A 182 4.94 18.87 0.76
C VAL A 182 6.01 19.64 1.56
N ILE A 183 5.59 20.25 2.66
CA ILE A 183 6.48 20.96 3.60
C ILE A 183 6.55 20.22 4.94
N GLN A 184 7.57 20.53 5.74
CA GLN A 184 7.65 20.10 7.13
C GLN A 184 6.91 21.09 8.03
N LYS A 185 6.00 20.61 8.88
CA LYS A 185 5.25 21.44 9.83
C LYS A 185 5.16 20.75 11.18
N SER A 186 5.37 21.50 12.28
CA SER A 186 5.14 20.95 13.63
C SER A 186 3.65 20.85 13.92
N LYS A 187 3.17 19.62 14.18
CA LYS A 187 1.78 19.31 14.50
C LYS A 187 1.71 18.23 15.58
N ASP A 188 0.59 18.21 16.31
CA ASP A 188 0.21 17.05 17.13
C ASP A 188 -0.33 15.97 16.20
N VAL A 189 0.27 14.78 16.26
CA VAL A 189 -0.05 13.67 15.36
C VAL A 189 -0.26 12.38 16.15
N TRP A 190 -1.30 11.66 15.78
CA TRP A 190 -1.50 10.28 16.19
C TRP A 190 -0.65 9.35 15.34
N TYR A 191 0.05 8.45 15.98
CA TYR A 191 0.88 7.44 15.34
C TYR A 191 0.41 6.04 15.71
N LEU A 192 0.48 5.13 14.72
CA LEU A 192 0.44 3.70 14.96
C LEU A 192 1.86 3.13 14.94
N ARG A 193 2.25 2.38 15.98
CA ARG A 193 3.60 1.77 16.13
C ARG A 193 3.78 0.58 15.19
N ILE A 194 3.64 0.80 13.89
CA ILE A 194 3.84 -0.24 12.87
C ILE A 194 5.26 -0.83 12.90
N THR A 195 6.24 -0.05 13.36
CA THR A 195 7.64 -0.49 13.49
C THR A 195 7.79 -1.65 14.47
N GLN A 196 6.92 -1.79 15.46
CA GLN A 196 6.92 -2.95 16.36
C GLN A 196 6.54 -4.26 15.67
N TYR A 197 5.91 -4.17 14.51
CA TYR A 197 5.53 -5.31 13.67
C TYR A 197 6.48 -5.54 12.49
N ALA A 198 7.54 -4.75 12.36
CA ALA A 198 8.45 -4.81 11.22
C ALA A 198 9.04 -6.21 10.98
N ASP A 199 9.46 -6.89 12.03
CA ASP A 199 9.99 -8.26 11.93
C ASP A 199 8.92 -9.27 11.54
N LYS A 200 7.74 -9.22 12.18
CA LYS A 200 6.61 -10.09 11.81
C LYS A 200 6.18 -9.88 10.36
N LEU A 201 6.17 -8.62 9.88
CA LEU A 201 5.86 -8.29 8.49
C LEU A 201 6.92 -8.86 7.52
N LEU A 202 8.20 -8.93 7.91
CA LEU A 202 9.25 -9.54 7.10
C LEU A 202 9.16 -11.06 7.12
N GLU A 203 9.02 -11.66 8.30
CA GLU A 203 8.92 -13.11 8.49
C GLU A 203 7.70 -13.69 7.77
N GLY A 204 6.54 -13.04 7.88
CA GLY A 204 5.31 -13.48 7.20
C GLY A 204 5.40 -13.51 5.67
N LEU A 205 6.39 -12.83 5.05
CA LEU A 205 6.61 -12.93 3.61
C LEU A 205 7.11 -14.31 3.16
N GLU A 206 7.68 -15.11 4.07
CA GLU A 206 8.11 -16.48 3.77
C GLU A 206 6.92 -17.44 3.60
N ASP A 207 5.82 -17.17 4.29
CA ASP A 207 4.64 -18.04 4.34
C ASP A 207 3.61 -17.79 3.23
N VAL A 208 3.84 -16.78 2.37
CA VAL A 208 2.86 -16.36 1.35
C VAL A 208 3.38 -16.52 -0.08
N ASP A 209 2.47 -16.82 -1.02
CA ASP A 209 2.75 -16.92 -2.46
C ASP A 209 2.60 -15.55 -3.15
N TYR A 210 3.55 -14.65 -2.84
CA TYR A 210 3.64 -13.36 -3.52
C TYR A 210 4.76 -13.37 -4.56
N PRO A 211 4.60 -12.68 -5.70
CA PRO A 211 5.68 -12.49 -6.66
C PRO A 211 6.94 -11.90 -6.02
N ALA A 212 8.11 -12.36 -6.45
CA ALA A 212 9.39 -11.97 -5.87
C ALA A 212 9.61 -10.45 -5.84
N ASN A 213 9.17 -9.73 -6.89
CA ASN A 213 9.27 -8.27 -6.95
C ASN A 213 8.37 -7.58 -5.91
N ILE A 214 7.21 -8.15 -5.57
CA ILE A 214 6.33 -7.64 -4.51
C ILE A 214 6.98 -7.84 -3.14
N LYS A 215 7.47 -9.05 -2.85
CA LYS A 215 8.20 -9.33 -1.61
C LYS A 215 9.40 -8.38 -1.46
N GLN A 216 10.21 -8.23 -2.51
CA GLN A 216 11.37 -7.36 -2.47
C GLN A 216 11.04 -5.90 -2.24
N GLN A 217 9.94 -5.39 -2.82
CA GLN A 217 9.49 -4.01 -2.55
C GLN A 217 9.12 -3.80 -1.09
N GLN A 218 8.41 -4.76 -0.45
CA GLN A 218 8.07 -4.66 0.97
C GLN A 218 9.33 -4.77 1.85
N VAL A 219 10.24 -5.70 1.55
CA VAL A 219 11.53 -5.80 2.25
C VAL A 219 12.31 -4.49 2.18
N ASN A 220 12.42 -3.89 0.99
CA ASN A 220 13.13 -2.63 0.79
C ASN A 220 12.44 -1.44 1.49
N TRP A 221 11.11 -1.46 1.57
CA TRP A 221 10.33 -0.42 2.25
C TRP A 221 10.49 -0.51 3.76
N ILE A 222 10.35 -1.69 4.34
CA ILE A 222 10.60 -1.95 5.77
C ILE A 222 12.06 -1.64 6.08
N GLY A 223 12.97 -2.07 5.22
CA GLY A 223 14.38 -1.70 5.24
C GLY A 223 15.05 -2.03 6.56
N LYS A 224 14.93 -3.29 7.03
CA LYS A 224 15.61 -3.77 8.22
C LYS A 224 17.12 -3.66 8.05
N SER A 225 17.77 -3.01 9.01
CA SER A 225 19.21 -2.80 9.07
C SER A 225 19.73 -3.27 10.41
N THR A 226 20.75 -4.12 10.40
CA THR A 226 21.45 -4.58 11.59
C THR A 226 22.79 -3.85 11.72
N GLY A 227 23.12 -3.40 12.91
CA GLY A 227 24.32 -2.61 13.16
C GLY A 227 24.57 -2.40 14.65
N ALA A 228 25.06 -1.22 15.00
CA ALA A 228 25.34 -0.81 16.35
C ALA A 228 24.84 0.60 16.66
N PHE A 229 24.31 0.78 17.85
CA PHE A 229 24.23 2.08 18.48
C PHE A 229 25.55 2.36 19.19
N VAL A 230 26.16 3.51 18.92
CA VAL A 230 27.46 3.91 19.50
C VAL A 230 27.33 5.30 20.07
N ASN A 231 27.84 5.48 21.29
CA ASN A 231 27.78 6.72 22.04
C ASN A 231 29.10 7.48 21.91
N PHE A 232 29.05 8.68 21.38
CA PHE A 232 30.15 9.62 21.28
C PHE A 232 29.98 10.69 22.35
N ALA A 233 30.88 10.79 23.31
CA ALA A 233 30.87 11.90 24.25
C ALA A 233 31.18 13.21 23.53
N VAL A 234 30.64 14.33 24.03
CA VAL A 234 31.01 15.68 23.56
C VAL A 234 32.00 16.30 24.54
N ASP A 235 33.13 16.74 24.00
CA ASP A 235 34.25 17.22 24.83
C ASP A 235 33.83 18.43 25.73
N GLY A 236 34.20 18.38 27.01
CA GLY A 236 33.98 19.44 27.97
C GLY A 236 32.56 19.69 28.40
N ILE A 237 31.61 18.83 28.04
CA ILE A 237 30.20 18.87 28.49
C ILE A 237 29.70 17.48 28.84
N ASP A 238 28.69 17.42 29.71
CA ASP A 238 28.03 16.16 30.09
C ASP A 238 26.91 15.81 29.07
N GLU A 239 27.34 15.53 27.81
CA GLU A 239 26.45 15.14 26.71
C GLU A 239 27.05 14.02 25.89
N THR A 240 26.14 13.21 25.31
CA THR A 240 26.50 12.12 24.46
C THR A 240 25.66 12.15 23.18
N LEU A 241 26.32 12.10 22.03
CA LEU A 241 25.69 11.90 20.74
C LEU A 241 25.65 10.40 20.43
N GLN A 242 24.47 9.82 20.43
CA GLN A 242 24.30 8.45 20.01
C GLN A 242 24.15 8.40 18.49
N ILE A 243 24.90 7.54 17.82
CA ILE A 243 24.78 7.27 16.39
C ILE A 243 24.36 5.83 16.15
N TYR A 244 23.81 5.57 14.97
CA TYR A 244 23.63 4.21 14.46
C TYR A 244 24.48 3.99 13.23
N THR A 245 25.16 2.83 13.19
CA THR A 245 25.99 2.44 12.03
C THR A 245 25.87 0.95 11.71
N THR A 246 25.83 0.62 10.43
CA THR A 246 25.95 -0.77 9.94
C THR A 246 27.42 -1.24 9.85
N ARG A 247 28.36 -0.32 10.04
CA ARG A 247 29.81 -0.56 9.92
C ARG A 247 30.56 -0.15 11.20
N PRO A 248 30.23 -0.73 12.38
CA PRO A 248 30.95 -0.41 13.60
C PRO A 248 32.45 -0.77 13.51
N ASP A 249 32.81 -1.72 12.67
CA ASP A 249 34.20 -2.10 12.38
C ASP A 249 35.07 -0.93 11.87
N THR A 250 34.45 0.09 11.26
CA THR A 250 35.18 1.26 10.73
C THR A 250 35.35 2.44 11.72
N LEU A 251 34.96 2.29 12.99
CA LEU A 251 35.00 3.35 14.00
C LEU A 251 36.37 4.02 14.16
N PHE A 252 37.47 3.29 13.98
CA PHE A 252 38.82 3.84 14.03
C PHE A 252 39.11 4.86 12.91
N GLY A 253 38.34 4.80 11.81
CA GLY A 253 38.43 5.70 10.65
C GLY A 253 37.51 6.90 10.72
N VAL A 254 36.78 7.09 11.81
CA VAL A 254 35.89 8.25 12.01
C VAL A 254 36.72 9.51 12.25
N THR A 255 36.54 10.52 11.38
CA THR A 255 37.30 11.78 11.44
C THR A 255 36.41 13.00 11.68
N PHE A 256 35.09 12.87 11.57
CA PHE A 256 34.12 13.89 11.94
C PHE A 256 32.76 13.31 12.25
N MET A 257 31.91 14.12 12.87
CA MET A 257 30.50 13.81 13.08
C MET A 257 29.63 14.83 12.36
N VAL A 258 28.43 14.44 12.00
CA VAL A 258 27.43 15.34 11.44
C VAL A 258 26.13 15.17 12.23
N ILE A 259 25.54 16.28 12.63
CA ILE A 259 24.22 16.32 13.27
C ILE A 259 23.22 17.08 12.41
N ALA A 260 21.93 16.79 12.62
CA ALA A 260 20.85 17.50 11.95
C ALA A 260 20.88 19.01 12.32
N PRO A 261 20.55 19.92 11.39
CA PRO A 261 20.45 21.35 11.70
C PRO A 261 19.48 21.65 12.85
N GLU A 262 18.47 20.82 13.04
CA GLU A 262 17.44 20.93 14.08
C GLU A 262 17.81 20.23 15.41
N HIS A 263 19.03 19.68 15.52
CA HIS A 263 19.43 18.90 16.69
C HIS A 263 19.42 19.74 17.98
N PRO A 264 18.80 19.27 19.10
CA PRO A 264 18.64 20.04 20.33
C PRO A 264 19.96 20.49 20.99
N LEU A 265 21.04 19.77 20.73
CA LEU A 265 22.38 20.12 21.24
C LEU A 265 22.79 21.57 20.92
N ILE A 266 22.41 22.06 19.73
CA ILE A 266 22.77 23.39 19.25
C ILE A 266 22.15 24.48 20.13
N ASP A 267 20.87 24.35 20.42
CA ASP A 267 20.13 25.32 21.22
C ASP A 267 20.50 25.23 22.71
N LYS A 268 20.73 24.01 23.21
CA LYS A 268 21.08 23.73 24.60
C LYS A 268 22.45 24.30 24.98
N TYR A 269 23.40 24.33 24.07
CA TYR A 269 24.78 24.81 24.30
C TYR A 269 25.15 26.01 23.42
N ALA A 270 24.15 26.84 23.08
CA ALA A 270 24.34 28.01 22.24
C ALA A 270 25.37 29.00 22.78
N ASP A 271 25.53 29.08 24.10
CA ASP A 271 26.53 29.92 24.81
C ASP A 271 27.98 29.45 24.62
N ARG A 272 28.21 28.20 24.27
CA ARG A 272 29.53 27.64 23.98
C ARG A 272 29.90 27.68 22.50
N ILE A 273 28.94 27.90 21.64
CA ILE A 273 29.11 27.89 20.17
C ILE A 273 29.52 29.28 19.73
N THR A 274 30.76 29.45 19.21
CA THR A 274 31.32 30.76 18.87
C THR A 274 30.87 31.30 17.50
N ASN A 275 30.37 30.43 16.59
CA ASN A 275 29.87 30.81 15.25
C ASN A 275 28.35 30.66 15.12
N MET A 276 27.60 30.97 16.16
CA MET A 276 26.14 30.75 16.23
C MET A 276 25.36 31.48 15.13
N ASP A 277 25.85 32.65 14.68
CA ASP A 277 25.19 33.41 13.61
C ASP A 277 25.26 32.66 12.25
N GLU A 278 26.39 32.03 11.94
CA GLU A 278 26.57 31.20 10.75
C GLU A 278 25.66 29.96 10.81
N ILE A 279 25.58 29.35 11.99
CA ILE A 279 24.70 28.19 12.23
C ILE A 279 23.22 28.55 12.02
N LYS A 280 22.76 29.69 12.56
CA LYS A 280 21.38 30.18 12.38
C LYS A 280 21.08 30.42 10.91
N ALA A 281 21.98 31.09 10.18
CA ALA A 281 21.79 31.32 8.74
C ALA A 281 21.65 29.99 7.95
N TYR A 282 22.49 29.00 8.25
CA TYR A 282 22.42 27.70 7.62
C TYR A 282 21.15 26.94 7.99
N ARG A 283 20.70 26.99 9.25
CA ARG A 283 19.41 26.40 9.69
C ARG A 283 18.22 27.01 8.94
N GLU A 284 18.22 28.34 8.73
CA GLU A 284 17.19 29.02 7.95
C GLU A 284 17.18 28.60 6.48
N GLU A 285 18.35 28.35 5.89
CA GLU A 285 18.46 27.80 4.54
C GLU A 285 17.91 26.35 4.47
N CYS A 286 18.31 25.51 5.42
CA CYS A 286 17.84 24.13 5.49
C CYS A 286 16.33 24.03 5.71
N ALA A 287 15.73 24.93 6.51
CA ALA A 287 14.30 24.95 6.77
C ALA A 287 13.44 25.26 5.53
N LYS A 288 14.02 25.85 4.50
CA LYS A 288 13.35 26.11 3.21
C LYS A 288 13.33 24.91 2.28
N LYS A 289 14.17 23.89 2.55
CA LYS A 289 14.30 22.68 1.72
C LYS A 289 13.36 21.59 2.22
N THR A 290 12.72 20.89 1.27
CA THR A 290 11.96 19.68 1.57
C THR A 290 12.88 18.51 1.96
N GLU A 291 12.37 17.49 2.63
CA GLU A 291 13.14 16.28 2.94
C GLU A 291 13.71 15.63 1.67
N PHE A 292 12.95 15.64 0.58
CA PHE A 292 13.39 15.11 -0.70
C PHE A 292 14.56 15.91 -1.29
N GLU A 293 14.51 17.25 -1.24
CA GLU A 293 15.60 18.10 -1.69
C GLU A 293 16.85 17.88 -0.84
N ARG A 294 16.70 17.72 0.49
CA ARG A 294 17.81 17.48 1.42
C ARG A 294 18.49 16.13 1.21
N THR A 295 17.74 15.07 0.83
CA THR A 295 18.26 13.69 0.82
C THR A 295 18.52 13.13 -0.58
N GLN A 296 17.75 13.54 -1.60
CA GLN A 296 17.77 12.92 -2.93
C GLN A 296 18.34 13.84 -4.02
N LEU A 297 18.16 15.17 -3.94
CA LEU A 297 18.55 16.11 -4.99
C LEU A 297 19.93 16.77 -4.77
N VAL A 298 20.58 16.51 -3.63
CA VAL A 298 21.84 17.20 -3.30
C VAL A 298 22.98 16.75 -4.19
N LYS A 299 23.38 17.60 -5.12
CA LYS A 299 24.60 17.41 -5.94
C LYS A 299 25.85 17.94 -5.27
N GLU A 300 25.74 18.99 -4.45
CA GLU A 300 26.83 19.64 -3.76
C GLU A 300 26.69 19.48 -2.24
N LYS A 301 27.76 19.07 -1.56
CA LYS A 301 27.76 18.92 -0.10
C LYS A 301 27.84 20.26 0.57
N THR A 302 26.91 20.57 1.47
CA THR A 302 26.89 21.79 2.30
C THR A 302 26.92 21.42 3.78
N GLY A 303 27.45 22.29 4.60
CA GLY A 303 27.50 22.11 6.05
C GLY A 303 28.29 23.22 6.74
N VAL A 304 28.11 23.32 8.04
CA VAL A 304 28.82 24.27 8.90
C VAL A 304 29.43 23.53 10.08
N CYS A 305 30.74 23.78 10.36
CA CYS A 305 31.40 23.24 11.54
C CYS A 305 30.91 24.00 12.80
N ILE A 306 30.52 23.26 13.82
CA ILE A 306 30.17 23.86 15.13
C ILE A 306 31.45 24.20 15.88
N GLN A 307 31.80 25.49 15.96
CA GLN A 307 32.96 25.91 16.69
C GLN A 307 32.68 25.97 18.19
N GLY A 308 33.54 25.32 19.00
CA GLY A 308 33.42 25.24 20.46
C GLY A 308 32.83 23.93 20.98
N LEU A 309 32.41 23.01 20.09
CA LEU A 309 32.01 21.66 20.46
C LEU A 309 32.76 20.65 19.58
N GLU A 310 33.30 19.61 20.19
CA GLU A 310 33.97 18.50 19.51
C GLU A 310 33.41 17.15 20.03
N GLY A 311 33.28 16.17 19.16
CA GLY A 311 32.99 14.81 19.55
C GLY A 311 34.24 14.06 19.97
N VAL A 312 34.11 13.07 20.85
CA VAL A 312 35.21 12.18 21.24
C VAL A 312 34.96 10.82 20.66
N ASN A 313 35.86 10.36 19.79
CA ASN A 313 35.75 9.01 19.20
C ASN A 313 35.93 7.96 20.33
N PRO A 314 34.91 7.09 20.58
CA PRO A 314 34.91 6.23 21.77
C PRO A 314 35.93 5.09 21.73
N VAL A 315 36.49 4.75 20.56
CA VAL A 315 37.45 3.63 20.44
C VAL A 315 38.91 4.08 20.59
N ASN A 316 39.26 5.33 20.26
CA ASN A 316 40.62 5.83 20.27
C ASN A 316 40.83 7.14 21.07
N GLY A 317 39.73 7.74 21.58
CA GLY A 317 39.77 8.96 22.38
C GLY A 317 40.11 10.24 21.62
N LYS A 318 40.22 10.21 20.29
CA LYS A 318 40.50 11.39 19.48
C LYS A 318 39.33 12.35 19.46
N LYS A 319 39.60 13.64 19.59
CA LYS A 319 38.65 14.71 19.37
C LYS A 319 38.41 14.87 17.86
N ILE A 320 37.17 15.02 17.46
CA ILE A 320 36.76 15.16 16.08
C ILE A 320 35.72 16.28 15.95
N PRO A 321 35.77 17.09 14.87
CA PRO A 321 34.81 18.18 14.67
C PRO A 321 33.37 17.64 14.47
N ILE A 322 32.41 18.46 14.93
CA ILE A 322 31.00 18.24 14.72
C ILE A 322 30.48 19.25 13.69
N TYR A 323 29.88 18.79 12.65
CA TYR A 323 29.24 19.60 11.60
C TYR A 323 27.72 19.53 11.71
N ILE A 324 27.03 20.55 11.23
CA ILE A 324 25.64 20.47 10.83
C ILE A 324 25.59 20.36 9.31
N ALA A 325 24.72 19.50 8.78
CA ALA A 325 24.52 19.36 7.35
C ALA A 325 23.06 18.99 7.01
N ASP A 326 22.60 19.47 5.87
CA ASP A 326 21.20 19.34 5.45
C ASP A 326 20.77 17.89 5.17
N TYR A 327 21.69 16.98 4.83
CA TYR A 327 21.39 15.57 4.56
C TYR A 327 21.21 14.71 5.82
N VAL A 328 21.46 15.24 7.02
CA VAL A 328 21.17 14.56 8.30
C VAL A 328 19.83 15.06 8.83
N MET A 329 18.94 14.13 9.16
CA MET A 329 17.58 14.42 9.58
C MET A 329 17.30 13.93 10.99
N MET A 330 16.61 14.74 11.81
CA MET A 330 16.15 14.32 13.15
C MET A 330 15.20 13.12 13.12
N GLY A 331 14.40 13.02 12.07
CA GLY A 331 13.44 11.93 11.89
C GLY A 331 14.07 10.60 11.39
N TYR A 332 15.39 10.56 11.17
CA TYR A 332 16.08 9.36 10.72
C TYR A 332 17.22 9.01 11.68
N GLY A 333 17.09 7.89 12.37
CA GLY A 333 18.05 7.48 13.39
C GLY A 333 18.00 8.37 14.64
N THR A 334 19.16 8.82 15.08
CA THR A 334 19.36 9.64 16.28
C THR A 334 19.52 11.13 15.98
N GLY A 335 19.42 11.54 14.71
CA GLY A 335 19.76 12.90 14.28
C GLY A 335 21.26 13.20 14.27
N ALA A 336 22.11 12.19 14.50
CA ALA A 336 23.56 12.26 14.46
C ALA A 336 24.14 11.08 13.70
N ILE A 337 25.23 11.30 12.96
CA ILE A 337 25.98 10.25 12.25
C ILE A 337 27.46 10.41 12.50
N MET A 338 28.19 9.30 12.49
CA MET A 338 29.64 9.28 12.34
C MET A 338 30.00 9.30 10.85
N ALA A 339 31.11 9.90 10.50
CA ALA A 339 31.60 9.95 9.12
C ALA A 339 32.97 9.25 8.98
N VAL A 340 33.05 8.37 7.97
CA VAL A 340 34.25 7.57 7.67
C VAL A 340 34.68 7.83 6.22
N PRO A 341 35.37 8.94 5.93
CA PRO A 341 35.66 9.37 4.56
C PRO A 341 36.38 8.33 3.70
N ALA A 342 37.26 7.53 4.31
CA ALA A 342 37.98 6.51 3.56
C ALA A 342 37.08 5.39 3.00
N HIS A 343 35.86 5.21 3.55
CA HIS A 343 35.01 4.03 3.29
C HIS A 343 33.54 4.35 3.00
N ASP A 344 33.18 5.63 2.89
CA ASP A 344 31.88 6.13 2.39
C ASP A 344 32.11 7.30 1.44
N GLN A 345 31.59 7.19 0.22
CA GLN A 345 31.84 8.21 -0.82
C GLN A 345 31.22 9.58 -0.47
N ARG A 346 30.09 9.60 0.23
CA ARG A 346 29.46 10.85 0.64
C ARG A 346 30.30 11.58 1.70
N ASP A 347 30.86 10.81 2.62
CA ASP A 347 31.75 11.33 3.67
C ASP A 347 33.09 11.78 3.07
N TYR A 348 33.57 11.05 2.04
CA TYR A 348 34.77 11.40 1.28
C TYR A 348 34.64 12.75 0.58
N ASP A 349 33.53 12.94 -0.17
CA ASP A 349 33.27 14.18 -0.88
C ASP A 349 33.14 15.37 0.08
N PHE A 350 32.51 15.14 1.25
CA PHE A 350 32.43 16.14 2.31
C PHE A 350 33.81 16.46 2.90
N ALA A 351 34.59 15.44 3.25
CA ALA A 351 35.91 15.63 3.83
C ALA A 351 36.87 16.37 2.88
N LYS A 352 36.87 16.01 1.58
CA LYS A 352 37.65 16.74 0.55
C LYS A 352 37.26 18.21 0.46
N LYS A 353 35.95 18.51 0.49
CA LYS A 353 35.47 19.91 0.44
C LYS A 353 35.88 20.74 1.64
N PHE A 354 35.82 20.15 2.83
CA PHE A 354 36.09 20.88 4.10
C PHE A 354 37.50 20.66 4.63
N GLY A 355 38.38 19.95 3.90
CA GLY A 355 39.77 19.74 4.30
C GLY A 355 39.94 18.87 5.55
N ILE A 356 39.07 17.89 5.75
CA ILE A 356 39.07 16.96 6.89
C ILE A 356 39.95 15.75 6.58
N ASP A 357 40.64 15.22 7.57
CA ASP A 357 41.50 14.05 7.44
C ASP A 357 40.75 12.81 6.94
N ILE A 358 41.40 12.00 6.10
CA ILE A 358 40.90 10.74 5.60
C ILE A 358 41.79 9.62 6.10
N ILE A 359 41.23 8.76 6.97
CA ILE A 359 41.98 7.66 7.61
C ILE A 359 41.48 6.32 7.05
N GLN A 360 42.35 5.63 6.31
CA GLN A 360 42.05 4.29 5.79
C GLN A 360 42.13 3.24 6.90
N VAL A 361 41.06 2.46 7.07
CA VAL A 361 40.95 1.37 8.05
C VAL A 361 40.67 0.00 7.42
N ILE A 362 40.39 -0.03 6.11
CA ILE A 362 40.30 -1.25 5.30
C ILE A 362 41.27 -1.11 4.15
N LYS A 363 42.17 -2.06 4.02
CA LYS A 363 43.21 -2.09 2.97
C LYS A 363 42.57 -2.36 1.62
N GLY A 364 42.82 -1.49 0.67
CA GLY A 364 42.34 -1.61 -0.73
C GLY A 364 42.03 -0.25 -1.33
N GLY A 365 41.93 -0.21 -2.66
CA GLY A 365 41.66 1.02 -3.41
C GLY A 365 42.74 2.09 -3.31
N ASP A 366 42.44 3.26 -3.89
CA ASP A 366 43.29 4.46 -3.86
C ASP A 366 42.50 5.61 -3.20
N ILE A 367 42.64 5.75 -1.89
CA ILE A 367 41.88 6.77 -1.08
C ILE A 367 42.30 8.21 -1.41
N GLU A 368 43.32 8.43 -2.23
CA GLU A 368 43.61 9.78 -2.72
C GLU A 368 42.63 10.22 -3.80
N LYS A 369 41.98 9.28 -4.49
CA LYS A 369 41.06 9.52 -5.59
C LYS A 369 39.57 9.41 -5.19
N GLU A 370 39.24 8.36 -4.41
CA GLU A 370 37.86 8.06 -4.02
C GLU A 370 37.81 7.20 -2.75
N ALA A 371 36.66 7.08 -2.13
CA ALA A 371 36.44 6.18 -1.01
C ALA A 371 36.54 4.71 -1.45
N TYR A 372 37.16 3.90 -0.62
CA TYR A 372 37.19 2.44 -0.83
C TYR A 372 36.04 1.78 -0.06
N THR A 373 35.03 1.31 -0.77
CA THR A 373 33.81 0.70 -0.19
C THR A 373 33.84 -0.85 -0.21
N GLY A 374 34.92 -1.45 -0.71
CA GLY A 374 35.10 -2.89 -0.80
C GLY A 374 35.49 -3.54 0.53
N ASP A 375 35.59 -4.87 0.50
CA ASP A 375 36.11 -5.68 1.61
C ASP A 375 37.64 -5.76 1.55
N GLY A 376 38.28 -5.95 2.69
CA GLY A 376 39.75 -6.03 2.78
C GLY A 376 40.22 -6.31 4.20
N GLU A 377 41.57 -6.38 4.35
CA GLU A 377 42.20 -6.52 5.66
C GLU A 377 42.04 -5.23 6.49
N MET A 378 41.65 -5.35 7.76
CA MET A 378 41.58 -4.22 8.70
C MET A 378 42.98 -3.74 9.04
N ILE A 379 43.19 -2.42 8.90
CA ILE A 379 44.44 -1.72 9.18
C ILE A 379 44.12 -0.47 10.02
N ASN A 380 45.13 0.10 10.72
CA ASN A 380 44.98 1.32 11.53
C ASN A 380 43.80 1.25 12.56
N SER A 381 43.46 0.04 13.00
CA SER A 381 42.25 -0.27 13.78
C SER A 381 42.55 -1.05 15.07
N ASP A 382 43.73 -0.88 15.64
CA ASP A 382 44.18 -1.46 16.92
C ASP A 382 43.88 -2.99 16.99
N PHE A 383 43.01 -3.42 17.89
CA PHE A 383 42.63 -4.83 18.10
C PHE A 383 41.90 -5.46 16.92
N LEU A 384 41.49 -4.71 15.90
CA LEU A 384 40.90 -5.24 14.65
C LEU A 384 41.95 -5.44 13.53
N ASN A 385 43.19 -4.97 13.69
CA ASN A 385 44.21 -5.12 12.65
C ASN A 385 44.39 -6.60 12.28
N GLY A 386 44.46 -6.86 10.98
CA GLY A 386 44.61 -8.21 10.45
C GLY A 386 43.33 -9.02 10.24
N TYR A 387 42.17 -8.53 10.68
CA TYR A 387 40.89 -9.15 10.34
C TYR A 387 40.59 -8.96 8.84
N THR A 388 40.31 -10.05 8.16
CA THR A 388 40.00 -10.06 6.69
C THR A 388 38.52 -10.32 6.41
N ASN A 389 37.78 -10.78 7.41
CA ASN A 389 36.33 -11.06 7.30
C ASN A 389 35.52 -9.95 7.97
N LYS A 390 34.70 -9.27 7.20
CA LYS A 390 33.84 -8.18 7.65
C LYS A 390 32.91 -8.59 8.82
N LYS A 391 32.32 -9.79 8.79
CA LYS A 391 31.41 -10.25 9.86
C LYS A 391 32.16 -10.44 11.18
N ASP A 392 33.39 -10.96 11.12
CA ASP A 392 34.21 -11.19 12.30
C ASP A 392 34.73 -9.88 12.89
N SER A 393 35.11 -8.90 12.07
CA SER A 393 35.50 -7.57 12.53
C SER A 393 34.35 -6.82 13.18
N ILE A 394 33.14 -6.86 12.58
CA ILE A 394 31.93 -6.28 13.19
C ILE A 394 31.62 -6.95 14.52
N LYS A 395 31.62 -8.28 14.58
CA LYS A 395 31.38 -9.02 15.82
C LYS A 395 32.36 -8.62 16.91
N ARG A 396 33.67 -8.62 16.59
CA ARG A 396 34.72 -8.25 17.55
C ARG A 396 34.56 -6.80 18.06
N MET A 397 34.18 -5.87 17.18
CA MET A 397 33.91 -4.49 17.58
C MET A 397 32.69 -4.40 18.50
N LEU A 398 31.60 -5.12 18.20
CA LEU A 398 30.40 -5.14 19.07
C LEU A 398 30.73 -5.64 20.49
N GLU A 399 31.52 -6.72 20.59
CA GLU A 399 31.98 -7.23 21.89
C GLU A 399 32.76 -6.18 22.69
N GLU A 400 33.59 -5.38 22.00
CA GLU A 400 34.37 -4.32 22.66
C GLU A 400 33.49 -3.12 23.09
N LEU A 401 32.54 -2.71 22.23
CA LEU A 401 31.60 -1.63 22.52
C LEU A 401 30.73 -1.95 23.73
N GLU A 402 30.20 -3.17 23.79
CA GLU A 402 29.37 -3.65 24.91
C GLU A 402 30.22 -3.76 26.20
N LYS A 403 31.43 -4.34 26.11
CA LYS A 403 32.34 -4.46 27.26
C LYS A 403 32.68 -3.11 27.89
N LYS A 404 32.87 -2.06 27.07
CA LYS A 404 33.16 -0.71 27.52
C LYS A 404 31.91 0.09 27.90
N GLY A 405 30.71 -0.40 27.63
CA GLY A 405 29.47 0.32 27.86
C GLY A 405 29.27 1.54 26.93
N ILE A 406 29.98 1.61 25.81
CA ILE A 406 29.96 2.73 24.85
C ILE A 406 29.11 2.46 23.63
N GLY A 407 28.52 1.29 23.52
CA GLY A 407 27.63 0.94 22.44
C GLY A 407 27.03 -0.47 22.61
N LYS A 408 26.10 -0.81 21.75
CA LYS A 408 25.44 -2.12 21.72
C LYS A 408 24.96 -2.46 20.33
N ALA A 409 24.81 -3.75 20.06
CA ALA A 409 24.14 -4.22 18.86
C ALA A 409 22.72 -3.66 18.80
N GLY A 410 22.25 -3.36 17.61
CA GLY A 410 20.92 -2.82 17.39
C GLY A 410 20.37 -3.05 16.00
N VAL A 411 19.08 -2.91 15.89
CA VAL A 411 18.33 -2.99 14.63
C VAL A 411 17.63 -1.68 14.42
N GLN A 412 17.64 -1.19 13.20
CA GLN A 412 16.82 -0.07 12.74
C GLN A 412 16.02 -0.45 11.52
N TYR A 413 14.93 0.27 11.30
CA TYR A 413 14.08 0.12 10.14
C TYR A 413 14.00 1.46 9.39
N LYS A 414 13.97 1.38 8.06
CA LYS A 414 13.70 2.55 7.22
C LYS A 414 12.25 3.00 7.37
N MET A 415 11.34 2.03 7.51
CA MET A 415 9.92 2.27 7.81
C MET A 415 9.79 3.00 9.15
N LYS A 416 8.92 4.01 9.20
CA LYS A 416 8.59 4.77 10.41
C LYS A 416 7.19 4.44 10.89
N ASP A 417 6.89 4.82 12.14
CA ASP A 417 5.54 4.73 12.67
C ASP A 417 4.57 5.51 11.81
N TRP A 418 3.39 4.97 11.63
CA TRP A 418 2.41 5.47 10.68
C TRP A 418 1.65 6.67 11.22
N ALA A 419 1.83 7.87 10.61
CA ALA A 419 1.07 9.07 10.91
C ALA A 419 -0.40 8.92 10.49
N PHE A 420 -1.27 8.81 11.48
CA PHE A 420 -2.59 8.20 11.31
C PHE A 420 -3.76 9.19 11.30
N ASN A 421 -3.62 10.45 11.70
CA ASN A 421 -4.72 11.41 11.73
C ASN A 421 -4.73 12.37 10.54
N ARG A 422 -5.92 12.83 10.18
CA ARG A 422 -6.15 13.83 9.12
C ARG A 422 -7.04 14.95 9.65
N GLN A 423 -6.68 16.19 9.35
CA GLN A 423 -7.42 17.39 9.74
C GLN A 423 -8.57 17.66 8.76
N ARG A 424 -9.43 16.66 8.62
CA ARG A 424 -10.51 16.65 7.61
C ARG A 424 -11.81 16.14 8.22
N TYR A 425 -12.93 16.44 7.54
CA TYR A 425 -14.26 16.02 7.98
C TYR A 425 -14.61 14.61 7.50
N TRP A 426 -14.35 14.31 6.21
CA TRP A 426 -14.81 13.06 5.59
C TRP A 426 -13.84 11.91 5.82
N GLY A 427 -13.92 11.34 7.00
CA GLY A 427 -13.13 10.20 7.49
C GLY A 427 -13.75 9.64 8.77
N GLU A 428 -13.28 8.46 9.21
CA GLU A 428 -13.72 7.88 10.47
C GLU A 428 -13.25 8.74 11.64
N PRO A 429 -14.15 9.23 12.52
CA PRO A 429 -13.74 9.99 13.71
C PRO A 429 -12.86 9.14 14.63
N ILE A 430 -11.79 9.74 15.15
CA ILE A 430 -10.93 9.09 16.13
C ILE A 430 -11.64 9.08 17.49
N PRO A 431 -11.92 7.90 18.08
CA PRO A 431 -12.77 7.79 19.26
C PRO A 431 -12.00 8.05 20.57
N ILE A 432 -11.38 9.23 20.69
CA ILE A 432 -10.61 9.66 21.85
C ILE A 432 -11.19 10.96 22.43
N VAL A 433 -11.07 11.09 23.74
CA VAL A 433 -11.44 12.27 24.52
C VAL A 433 -10.20 12.80 25.26
N HIS A 434 -9.91 14.08 25.07
CA HIS A 434 -8.84 14.81 25.76
C HIS A 434 -9.36 15.39 27.07
N CYS A 435 -8.97 14.82 28.19
CA CYS A 435 -9.35 15.26 29.52
C CYS A 435 -8.15 15.99 30.19
N PRO A 436 -8.35 17.22 30.72
CA PRO A 436 -7.26 17.93 31.41
C PRO A 436 -6.70 17.17 32.64
N LYS A 437 -7.52 16.30 33.25
CA LYS A 437 -7.14 15.52 34.45
C LYS A 437 -6.62 14.13 34.10
N CYS A 438 -7.23 13.46 33.09
CA CYS A 438 -6.99 12.05 32.80
C CYS A 438 -6.09 11.81 31.59
N GLY A 439 -5.76 12.87 30.83
CA GLY A 439 -5.06 12.75 29.55
C GLY A 439 -5.99 12.25 28.42
N ASP A 440 -5.44 11.48 27.51
CA ASP A 440 -6.19 10.88 26.40
C ASP A 440 -6.95 9.65 26.88
N VAL A 441 -8.28 9.65 26.70
CA VAL A 441 -9.21 8.64 27.20
C VAL A 441 -10.03 8.08 26.06
N ALA A 442 -10.11 6.75 25.95
CA ALA A 442 -10.95 6.06 24.95
C ALA A 442 -12.45 6.36 25.18
N VAL A 443 -13.17 6.55 24.09
CA VAL A 443 -14.66 6.53 24.11
C VAL A 443 -15.10 5.11 24.48
N PRO A 444 -16.11 4.94 25.35
CA PRO A 444 -16.64 3.63 25.70
C PRO A 444 -17.12 2.84 24.46
N TYR A 445 -16.91 1.54 24.45
CA TYR A 445 -17.32 0.69 23.30
C TYR A 445 -18.82 0.75 23.01
N GLU A 446 -19.63 0.95 24.04
CA GLU A 446 -21.08 1.04 23.98
C GLU A 446 -21.55 2.32 23.27
N GLU A 447 -20.69 3.33 23.20
CA GLU A 447 -20.95 4.59 22.50
C GLU A 447 -20.51 4.58 21.03
N LEU A 448 -19.87 3.48 20.57
CA LEU A 448 -19.51 3.34 19.17
C LEU A 448 -20.72 2.98 18.29
N PRO A 449 -20.81 3.52 17.08
CA PRO A 449 -19.84 4.41 16.45
C PRO A 449 -19.92 5.85 16.96
N LEU A 450 -18.75 6.47 17.17
CA LEU A 450 -18.70 7.93 17.28
C LEU A 450 -19.02 8.52 15.91
N ARG A 451 -20.17 9.19 15.80
CA ARG A 451 -20.75 9.63 14.52
C ARG A 451 -20.21 10.97 14.07
N LEU A 452 -20.06 11.13 12.75
CA LEU A 452 -19.83 12.43 12.14
C LEU A 452 -21.09 13.31 12.31
N PRO A 453 -20.96 14.54 12.86
CA PRO A 453 -22.08 15.48 12.90
C PRO A 453 -22.42 15.97 11.48
N LYS A 454 -23.69 16.19 11.19
CA LYS A 454 -24.10 16.84 9.94
C LYS A 454 -23.69 18.31 9.97
N ILE A 455 -22.78 18.73 9.12
CA ILE A 455 -22.29 20.09 9.03
C ILE A 455 -22.49 20.65 7.61
N LYS A 456 -22.59 21.97 7.51
CA LYS A 456 -22.71 22.67 6.21
C LYS A 456 -21.36 23.17 5.70
N ASP A 457 -20.49 23.61 6.60
CA ASP A 457 -19.13 24.05 6.28
C ASP A 457 -18.12 22.97 6.73
N PHE A 458 -17.55 22.30 5.77
CA PHE A 458 -16.51 21.25 5.95
C PHE A 458 -15.16 21.68 5.42
N GLN A 459 -14.94 23.00 5.24
CA GLN A 459 -13.61 23.49 4.86
C GLN A 459 -12.67 23.49 6.09
N PRO A 460 -11.42 23.02 5.91
CA PRO A 460 -10.39 23.13 6.94
C PRO A 460 -10.14 24.59 7.33
N GLY A 461 -9.81 24.82 8.59
CA GLY A 461 -9.42 26.14 9.07
C GLY A 461 -8.18 26.68 8.32
N GLU A 462 -7.93 28.01 8.41
CA GLU A 462 -6.76 28.64 7.78
C GLU A 462 -5.43 28.10 8.33
N ASP A 463 -5.42 27.76 9.61
CA ASP A 463 -4.30 27.14 10.32
C ASP A 463 -4.18 25.61 10.07
N GLY A 464 -5.10 25.04 9.28
CA GLY A 464 -5.20 23.61 9.01
C GLY A 464 -5.82 22.82 10.16
N GLN A 465 -6.72 23.43 10.95
CA GLN A 465 -7.56 22.69 11.90
C GLN A 465 -8.67 21.95 11.18
N SER A 466 -9.08 20.82 11.79
CA SER A 466 -10.22 20.05 11.31
C SER A 466 -11.50 20.88 11.34
N PRO A 467 -12.40 20.74 10.34
CA PRO A 467 -13.73 21.36 10.38
C PRO A 467 -14.54 20.97 11.63
N LEU A 468 -14.34 19.77 12.16
CA LEU A 468 -15.00 19.29 13.39
C LEU A 468 -14.63 20.12 14.62
N ALA A 469 -13.47 20.75 14.66
CA ALA A 469 -13.03 21.61 15.77
C ALA A 469 -13.91 22.86 15.95
N LYS A 470 -14.66 23.25 14.92
CA LYS A 470 -15.59 24.40 14.96
C LYS A 470 -16.98 24.04 15.52
N ILE A 471 -17.23 22.77 15.83
CA ILE A 471 -18.56 22.28 16.21
C ILE A 471 -18.62 22.00 17.71
N ASP A 472 -19.01 22.99 18.49
CA ASP A 472 -19.05 22.93 19.97
C ASP A 472 -19.81 21.70 20.49
N SER A 473 -20.93 21.34 19.87
CA SER A 473 -21.74 20.17 20.26
C SER A 473 -21.04 18.83 20.00
N PHE A 474 -20.08 18.80 19.08
CA PHE A 474 -19.24 17.62 18.84
C PHE A 474 -18.02 17.62 19.77
N VAL A 475 -17.36 18.76 19.89
CA VAL A 475 -16.08 18.90 20.62
C VAL A 475 -16.27 18.75 22.13
N ASN A 476 -17.24 19.48 22.72
CA ASN A 476 -17.41 19.51 24.17
C ASN A 476 -18.13 18.27 24.67
N CYS A 477 -17.53 17.58 25.63
CA CYS A 477 -18.08 16.34 26.19
C CYS A 477 -17.68 16.17 27.66
N LYS A 478 -18.17 15.13 28.28
CA LYS A 478 -17.72 14.68 29.60
C LYS A 478 -16.65 13.58 29.45
N CYS A 479 -15.66 13.61 30.30
CA CYS A 479 -14.65 12.57 30.35
C CYS A 479 -15.27 11.24 30.80
N PRO A 480 -15.15 10.14 30.04
CA PRO A 480 -15.70 8.85 30.42
C PRO A 480 -15.11 8.30 31.73
N LYS A 481 -13.87 8.71 32.09
CA LYS A 481 -13.17 8.20 33.27
C LYS A 481 -13.49 8.98 34.55
N CYS A 482 -13.59 10.31 34.49
CA CYS A 482 -13.74 11.12 35.70
C CYS A 482 -15.00 12.01 35.72
N GLY A 483 -15.80 12.04 34.64
CA GLY A 483 -17.02 12.85 34.52
C GLY A 483 -16.78 14.36 34.35
N GLY A 484 -15.54 14.83 34.41
CA GLY A 484 -15.18 16.23 34.23
C GLY A 484 -15.32 16.72 32.79
N ASP A 485 -15.25 18.05 32.58
CA ASP A 485 -15.27 18.63 31.25
C ASP A 485 -14.06 18.19 30.44
N ALA A 486 -14.30 17.81 29.19
CA ALA A 486 -13.29 17.29 28.29
C ALA A 486 -13.64 17.66 26.82
N LYS A 487 -12.72 17.39 25.91
CA LYS A 487 -12.91 17.65 24.48
C LYS A 487 -12.69 16.38 23.68
N ARG A 488 -13.56 16.10 22.72
CA ARG A 488 -13.34 15.02 21.74
C ARG A 488 -12.20 15.38 20.80
N GLU A 489 -11.50 14.33 20.34
CA GLU A 489 -10.62 14.46 19.20
C GLU A 489 -11.40 14.92 17.97
N THR A 490 -10.81 15.83 17.19
CA THR A 490 -11.46 16.44 16.03
C THR A 490 -10.86 16.02 14.71
N ASP A 491 -9.74 15.33 14.75
CA ASP A 491 -9.13 14.73 13.57
C ASP A 491 -9.82 13.40 13.23
N THR A 492 -9.75 13.01 11.98
CA THR A 492 -10.29 11.74 11.47
C THR A 492 -9.15 10.80 11.08
N MET A 493 -9.46 9.52 10.97
CA MET A 493 -8.54 8.51 10.46
C MET A 493 -8.31 8.70 8.94
N PRO A 494 -7.17 8.23 8.39
CA PRO A 494 -6.96 8.23 6.96
C PRO A 494 -7.87 7.20 6.27
N GLN A 495 -8.14 7.35 4.98
CA GLN A 495 -8.91 6.36 4.20
C GLN A 495 -8.35 4.92 4.31
N TRP A 496 -7.05 4.78 4.56
CA TRP A 496 -6.38 3.48 4.73
C TRP A 496 -6.85 2.71 5.99
N ALA A 497 -7.53 3.34 6.93
CA ALA A 497 -8.04 2.69 8.13
C ALA A 497 -9.10 1.64 7.76
N GLY A 498 -10.13 2.03 7.02
CA GLY A 498 -11.19 1.12 6.55
C GLY A 498 -10.64 0.02 5.64
N SER A 499 -9.73 0.38 4.73
CA SER A 499 -9.13 -0.59 3.80
C SER A 499 -8.15 -1.57 4.47
N SER A 500 -7.73 -1.32 5.72
CA SER A 500 -6.82 -2.22 6.44
C SER A 500 -7.49 -3.50 6.97
N TRP A 501 -8.81 -3.60 6.97
CA TRP A 501 -9.51 -4.77 7.52
C TRP A 501 -10.77 -5.21 6.74
N TYR A 502 -11.15 -4.53 5.68
CA TYR A 502 -12.40 -4.71 4.92
C TYR A 502 -12.64 -6.15 4.45
N PHE A 503 -11.58 -6.89 4.15
CA PHE A 503 -11.64 -8.30 3.74
C PHE A 503 -12.20 -9.21 4.85
N LEU A 504 -12.06 -8.83 6.11
CA LEU A 504 -12.71 -9.53 7.24
C LEU A 504 -14.21 -9.19 7.28
N ARG A 505 -14.58 -7.94 7.00
CA ARG A 505 -15.98 -7.52 7.00
C ARG A 505 -16.81 -8.20 5.93
N TYR A 506 -16.23 -8.48 4.76
CA TYR A 506 -16.90 -9.27 3.72
C TYR A 506 -17.33 -10.68 4.16
N VAL A 507 -16.63 -11.23 5.12
CA VAL A 507 -16.96 -12.56 5.66
C VAL A 507 -18.32 -12.54 6.37
N ASP A 508 -18.65 -11.43 7.05
CA ASP A 508 -19.91 -11.27 7.81
C ASP A 508 -20.36 -9.81 7.88
N PRO A 509 -20.79 -9.21 6.75
CA PRO A 509 -20.98 -7.77 6.64
C PRO A 509 -22.11 -7.20 7.50
N HIS A 510 -23.07 -8.03 7.90
CA HIS A 510 -24.25 -7.63 8.66
C HIS A 510 -24.16 -7.95 10.16
N ASN A 511 -23.00 -8.36 10.65
CA ASN A 511 -22.80 -8.65 12.07
C ASN A 511 -22.82 -7.35 12.90
N THR A 512 -23.68 -7.29 13.92
CA THR A 512 -23.81 -6.14 14.81
C THR A 512 -23.02 -6.29 16.10
N GLU A 513 -22.60 -7.51 16.45
CA GLU A 513 -22.00 -7.87 17.73
C GLU A 513 -20.47 -7.94 17.66
N ALA A 514 -19.92 -8.22 16.46
CA ALA A 514 -18.51 -8.34 16.21
C ALA A 514 -18.15 -7.81 14.82
N LEU A 515 -16.86 -7.56 14.57
CA LEU A 515 -16.37 -7.17 13.24
C LEU A 515 -16.72 -8.22 12.17
N ALA A 516 -16.72 -9.50 12.56
CA ALA A 516 -17.24 -10.67 11.84
C ALA A 516 -17.34 -11.85 12.81
N ASP A 517 -18.21 -12.83 12.51
CA ASP A 517 -18.32 -14.07 13.29
C ASP A 517 -17.02 -14.90 13.24
N ARG A 518 -16.59 -15.40 14.38
CA ARG A 518 -15.35 -16.18 14.51
C ARG A 518 -15.32 -17.42 13.62
N LYS A 519 -16.40 -18.21 13.59
CA LYS A 519 -16.48 -19.46 12.82
C LYS A 519 -16.48 -19.17 11.31
N LYS A 520 -17.12 -18.08 10.88
CA LYS A 520 -17.08 -17.63 9.49
C LYS A 520 -15.68 -17.22 9.10
N MET A 521 -14.95 -16.48 9.97
CA MET A 521 -13.54 -16.14 9.72
C MET A 521 -12.66 -17.39 9.64
N GLU A 522 -12.86 -18.37 10.53
CA GLU A 522 -12.12 -19.64 10.50
C GLU A 522 -12.36 -20.44 9.21
N TYR A 523 -13.56 -20.35 8.64
CA TYR A 523 -13.89 -20.98 7.37
C TYR A 523 -13.30 -20.25 6.17
N TRP A 524 -13.42 -18.91 6.10
CA TRP A 524 -13.06 -18.15 4.90
C TRP A 524 -11.60 -17.71 4.84
N MET A 525 -10.97 -17.41 6.00
CA MET A 525 -9.60 -16.90 6.03
C MET A 525 -8.54 -18.01 5.90
N PRO A 526 -7.36 -17.70 5.35
CA PRO A 526 -7.00 -16.45 4.69
C PRO A 526 -7.70 -16.29 3.34
N VAL A 527 -7.67 -15.08 2.77
CA VAL A 527 -8.02 -14.85 1.37
C VAL A 527 -7.13 -15.71 0.48
N ASP A 528 -7.72 -16.54 -0.39
CA ASP A 528 -6.95 -17.50 -1.18
C ASP A 528 -6.15 -16.81 -2.31
N TRP A 529 -6.74 -15.81 -2.95
CA TRP A 529 -6.06 -15.06 -4.02
C TRP A 529 -6.52 -13.59 -4.03
N TYR A 530 -5.58 -12.69 -3.86
CA TYR A 530 -5.81 -11.24 -3.85
C TYR A 530 -5.15 -10.57 -5.06
N ASN A 531 -5.90 -9.77 -5.82
CA ASN A 531 -5.38 -9.00 -6.95
C ASN A 531 -5.54 -7.50 -6.73
N GLY A 532 -4.51 -6.72 -7.10
CA GLY A 532 -4.55 -5.26 -7.01
C GLY A 532 -3.32 -4.59 -7.59
N GLY A 533 -3.30 -3.25 -7.51
CA GLY A 533 -2.27 -2.41 -8.10
C GLY A 533 -0.90 -2.53 -7.43
N MET A 534 0.17 -2.31 -8.21
CA MET A 534 1.54 -2.30 -7.68
C MET A 534 1.80 -1.13 -6.73
N GLU A 535 1.08 -0.02 -6.90
CA GLU A 535 1.15 1.18 -6.05
C GLU A 535 0.73 0.93 -4.58
N HIS A 536 -0.05 -0.13 -4.33
CA HIS A 536 -0.53 -0.50 -3.00
C HIS A 536 0.41 -1.46 -2.25
N VAL A 537 1.47 -1.96 -2.90
CA VAL A 537 2.39 -2.96 -2.31
C VAL A 537 3.07 -2.44 -1.04
N THR A 538 3.47 -1.17 -1.03
CA THR A 538 4.14 -0.51 0.11
C THR A 538 3.22 0.38 0.94
N ARG A 539 1.91 0.38 0.67
CA ARG A 539 0.88 1.16 1.36
C ARG A 539 -0.16 0.25 1.96
N HIS A 540 -1.32 0.12 1.29
CA HIS A 540 -2.44 -0.68 1.74
C HIS A 540 -2.04 -2.10 2.19
N MET A 541 -1.18 -2.81 1.43
CA MET A 541 -0.79 -4.18 1.80
C MET A 541 0.01 -4.24 3.10
N ILE A 542 0.92 -3.29 3.33
CA ILE A 542 1.68 -3.23 4.59
C ILE A 542 0.74 -2.90 5.74
N TYR A 543 -0.17 -1.93 5.57
CA TYR A 543 -1.12 -1.54 6.60
C TYR A 543 -2.11 -2.65 6.95
N SER A 544 -2.68 -3.31 5.94
CA SER A 544 -3.64 -4.40 6.15
C SER A 544 -2.98 -5.63 6.79
N ARG A 545 -1.74 -5.95 6.42
CA ARG A 545 -0.96 -7.00 7.07
C ARG A 545 -0.64 -6.66 8.53
N PHE A 546 -0.25 -5.41 8.82
CA PHE A 546 -0.01 -4.94 10.19
C PHE A 546 -1.28 -5.07 11.06
N TRP A 547 -2.42 -4.56 10.59
CA TRP A 547 -3.69 -4.67 11.32
C TRP A 547 -4.09 -6.12 11.54
N HIS A 548 -3.91 -6.96 10.54
CA HIS A 548 -4.22 -8.39 10.63
C HIS A 548 -3.32 -9.13 11.62
N HIS A 549 -2.00 -8.86 11.62
CA HIS A 549 -1.08 -9.40 12.63
C HIS A 549 -1.47 -8.99 14.06
N PHE A 550 -1.87 -7.73 14.24
CA PHE A 550 -2.38 -7.27 15.53
C PHE A 550 -3.64 -8.04 15.95
N LEU A 551 -4.61 -8.20 15.06
CA LEU A 551 -5.82 -8.96 15.32
C LEU A 551 -5.52 -10.46 15.58
N TYR A 552 -4.50 -11.00 14.95
CA TYR A 552 -4.01 -12.35 15.21
C TYR A 552 -3.40 -12.48 16.63
N ASP A 553 -2.56 -11.53 17.03
CA ASP A 553 -2.00 -11.50 18.38
C ASP A 553 -3.10 -11.38 19.47
N MET A 554 -4.18 -10.67 19.16
CA MET A 554 -5.36 -10.58 20.03
C MET A 554 -6.24 -11.84 20.00
N GLY A 555 -5.92 -12.84 19.19
CA GLY A 555 -6.70 -14.06 19.02
C GLY A 555 -8.05 -13.85 18.32
N ILE A 556 -8.25 -12.73 17.60
CA ILE A 556 -9.50 -12.40 16.90
C ILE A 556 -9.58 -13.13 15.56
N VAL A 557 -8.49 -13.21 14.83
CA VAL A 557 -8.38 -13.97 13.59
C VAL A 557 -7.51 -15.21 13.77
N ASN A 558 -7.64 -16.19 12.88
CA ASN A 558 -7.02 -17.52 13.01
C ASN A 558 -5.77 -17.72 12.16
N THR A 559 -5.42 -16.75 11.32
CA THR A 559 -4.25 -16.79 10.44
C THR A 559 -3.36 -15.58 10.67
N PRO A 560 -2.02 -15.72 10.63
CA PRO A 560 -1.12 -14.58 10.81
C PRO A 560 -1.14 -13.63 9.61
N GLU A 561 -1.28 -14.17 8.39
CA GLU A 561 -1.34 -13.37 7.17
C GLU A 561 -2.76 -13.33 6.58
N PRO A 562 -3.20 -12.17 6.07
CA PRO A 562 -4.55 -12.03 5.53
C PRO A 562 -4.73 -12.65 4.14
N TYR A 563 -3.67 -12.71 3.35
CA TYR A 563 -3.69 -13.11 1.94
C TYR A 563 -2.68 -14.22 1.69
N ALA A 564 -3.15 -15.39 1.20
CA ALA A 564 -2.27 -16.52 0.86
C ALA A 564 -1.48 -16.26 -0.42
N LYS A 565 -2.13 -15.68 -1.43
CA LYS A 565 -1.53 -15.40 -2.74
C LYS A 565 -1.84 -13.98 -3.22
N ARG A 566 -0.85 -13.35 -3.86
CA ARG A 566 -0.99 -12.01 -4.46
C ARG A 566 -0.68 -12.04 -5.95
N SER A 567 -1.44 -11.28 -6.73
CA SER A 567 -1.12 -10.92 -8.11
C SER A 567 -1.31 -9.43 -8.33
N ALA A 568 -0.68 -8.90 -9.36
CA ALA A 568 -0.83 -7.50 -9.74
C ALA A 568 -1.02 -7.38 -11.24
N GLN A 569 -1.98 -6.52 -11.64
CA GLN A 569 -2.22 -6.21 -13.04
C GLN A 569 -1.28 -5.11 -13.53
N GLY A 570 -0.90 -5.19 -14.80
CA GLY A 570 -0.29 -4.08 -15.52
C GLY A 570 -1.32 -3.00 -15.86
N MET A 571 -0.86 -1.78 -15.99
CA MET A 571 -1.69 -0.59 -16.26
C MET A 571 -2.24 -0.62 -17.68
N ILE A 572 -3.51 -0.24 -17.88
CA ILE A 572 -4.02 0.13 -19.21
C ILE A 572 -3.69 1.61 -19.44
N LEU A 573 -2.95 1.88 -20.50
CA LEU A 573 -2.60 3.21 -20.94
C LEU A 573 -3.66 3.74 -21.94
N GLY A 574 -3.74 5.05 -22.10
CA GLY A 574 -4.52 5.65 -23.19
C GLY A 574 -4.01 5.19 -24.55
N SER A 575 -4.76 5.46 -25.62
CA SER A 575 -4.34 5.19 -26.99
C SER A 575 -3.10 5.96 -27.40
N ASP A 576 -2.77 7.03 -26.67
CA ASP A 576 -1.56 7.83 -26.76
C ASP A 576 -0.32 7.22 -26.09
N GLY A 577 -0.49 6.08 -25.41
CA GLY A 577 0.58 5.40 -24.65
C GLY A 577 0.85 5.99 -23.26
N ASP A 578 0.11 7.02 -22.86
CA ASP A 578 0.23 7.67 -21.56
C ASP A 578 -0.73 7.08 -20.53
N LYS A 579 -0.44 7.27 -19.24
CA LYS A 579 -1.36 6.92 -18.14
C LYS A 579 -2.70 7.64 -18.35
N MET A 580 -3.80 6.90 -18.28
CA MET A 580 -5.13 7.47 -18.36
C MET A 580 -5.36 8.46 -17.21
N SER A 581 -5.77 9.66 -17.53
CA SER A 581 -6.16 10.68 -16.57
C SER A 581 -7.25 11.60 -17.14
N LYS A 582 -8.10 12.13 -16.24
CA LYS A 582 -9.16 13.07 -16.62
C LYS A 582 -8.62 14.35 -17.23
N SER A 583 -7.51 14.85 -16.71
CA SER A 583 -6.86 16.06 -17.19
C SER A 583 -6.35 15.94 -18.62
N LYS A 584 -6.01 14.71 -19.05
CA LYS A 584 -5.58 14.42 -20.43
C LYS A 584 -6.74 14.07 -21.38
N GLY A 585 -7.94 13.80 -20.83
CA GLY A 585 -9.10 13.41 -21.65
C GLY A 585 -8.97 12.05 -22.34
N ASN A 586 -8.03 11.20 -21.91
CA ASN A 586 -7.72 9.89 -22.52
C ASN A 586 -8.31 8.69 -21.72
N VAL A 587 -9.26 8.95 -20.83
CA VAL A 587 -9.94 7.91 -20.03
C VAL A 587 -11.00 7.23 -20.89
N VAL A 588 -11.02 5.90 -20.87
CA VAL A 588 -12.05 5.07 -21.53
C VAL A 588 -13.06 4.60 -20.50
N ASP A 589 -14.34 5.01 -20.67
CA ASP A 589 -15.45 4.56 -19.82
C ASP A 589 -15.89 3.16 -20.23
N PRO A 590 -15.94 2.19 -19.30
CA PRO A 590 -16.38 0.83 -19.61
C PRO A 590 -17.82 0.75 -20.14
N LEU A 591 -18.73 1.67 -19.72
CA LEU A 591 -20.11 1.69 -20.20
C LEU A 591 -20.21 1.99 -21.70
N ASP A 592 -19.35 2.88 -22.20
CA ASP A 592 -19.33 3.20 -23.65
C ASP A 592 -18.96 1.95 -24.45
N ILE A 593 -17.97 1.19 -23.96
CA ILE A 593 -17.52 -0.04 -24.61
C ILE A 593 -18.59 -1.14 -24.52
N VAL A 594 -19.24 -1.29 -23.35
CA VAL A 594 -20.35 -2.26 -23.19
C VAL A 594 -21.51 -1.92 -24.11
N ASN A 595 -21.87 -0.66 -24.24
CA ASN A 595 -22.97 -0.21 -25.12
C ASN A 595 -22.69 -0.45 -26.61
N GLU A 596 -21.41 -0.31 -27.03
CA GLU A 596 -21.02 -0.43 -28.46
C GLU A 596 -20.68 -1.88 -28.85
N TYR A 597 -19.96 -2.60 -27.97
CA TYR A 597 -19.39 -3.91 -28.30
C TYR A 597 -19.92 -5.06 -27.45
N GLY A 598 -20.51 -4.81 -26.28
CA GLY A 598 -20.97 -5.79 -25.31
C GLY A 598 -19.97 -6.02 -24.18
N ALA A 599 -20.51 -6.48 -23.03
CA ALA A 599 -19.73 -6.77 -21.82
C ALA A 599 -18.74 -7.93 -22.05
N ASP A 600 -19.18 -9.02 -22.70
CA ASP A 600 -18.30 -10.16 -22.99
C ASP A 600 -17.13 -9.79 -23.91
N ALA A 601 -17.33 -8.85 -24.85
CA ALA A 601 -16.26 -8.35 -25.70
C ALA A 601 -15.25 -7.52 -24.91
N LEU A 602 -15.70 -6.65 -24.00
CA LEU A 602 -14.84 -5.88 -23.11
C LEU A 602 -14.03 -6.82 -22.20
N ARG A 603 -14.69 -7.77 -21.51
CA ARG A 603 -14.06 -8.76 -20.63
C ARG A 603 -12.96 -9.55 -21.35
N THR A 604 -13.28 -10.06 -22.54
CA THR A 604 -12.34 -10.82 -23.38
C THR A 604 -11.15 -9.95 -23.76
N TYR A 605 -11.39 -8.72 -24.18
CA TYR A 605 -10.32 -7.82 -24.66
C TYR A 605 -9.35 -7.41 -23.56
N VAL A 606 -9.82 -6.96 -22.38
CA VAL A 606 -8.93 -6.51 -21.29
C VAL A 606 -8.00 -7.61 -20.78
N LEU A 607 -8.37 -8.88 -21.00
CA LEU A 607 -7.55 -10.05 -20.65
C LEU A 607 -6.70 -10.56 -21.84
N PHE A 608 -7.04 -10.16 -23.06
CA PHE A 608 -6.33 -10.56 -24.29
C PHE A 608 -5.22 -9.59 -24.69
N MET A 609 -5.25 -8.35 -24.23
CA MET A 609 -4.41 -7.24 -24.70
C MET A 609 -2.89 -7.36 -24.42
N GLY A 610 -2.42 -8.48 -23.88
CA GLY A 610 -1.01 -8.74 -23.60
C GLY A 610 -0.78 -9.54 -22.34
N ASP A 611 0.46 -9.57 -21.87
CA ASP A 611 0.79 -10.13 -20.55
C ASP A 611 0.02 -9.41 -19.45
N TYR A 612 -0.55 -10.17 -18.51
CA TYR A 612 -1.42 -9.61 -17.48
C TYR A 612 -0.71 -8.58 -16.61
N GLY A 613 0.56 -8.83 -16.27
CA GLY A 613 1.39 -7.94 -15.44
C GLY A 613 2.01 -6.77 -16.21
N ALA A 614 1.92 -6.75 -17.53
CA ALA A 614 2.51 -5.68 -18.34
C ALA A 614 1.53 -4.53 -18.61
N ALA A 615 2.06 -3.32 -18.72
CA ALA A 615 1.29 -2.19 -19.20
C ALA A 615 1.04 -2.32 -20.72
N ALA A 616 -0.16 -1.93 -21.17
CA ALA A 616 -0.53 -1.99 -22.59
C ALA A 616 -1.45 -0.83 -22.97
N PRO A 617 -1.29 -0.24 -24.17
CA PRO A 617 -2.15 0.83 -24.66
C PRO A 617 -3.52 0.29 -25.09
N TRP A 618 -4.56 1.09 -24.86
CA TRP A 618 -5.92 0.80 -25.31
C TRP A 618 -6.02 0.87 -26.84
N ASN A 619 -6.79 -0.05 -27.43
CA ASN A 619 -7.00 -0.10 -28.89
C ASN A 619 -8.42 -0.57 -29.24
N ASP A 620 -9.26 0.33 -29.77
CA ASP A 620 -10.66 0.02 -30.14
C ASP A 620 -10.78 -1.02 -31.25
N SER A 621 -9.82 -1.08 -32.18
CA SER A 621 -9.87 -2.09 -33.26
C SER A 621 -9.71 -3.51 -32.73
N SER A 622 -9.00 -3.69 -31.66
CA SER A 622 -8.81 -4.98 -30.98
C SER A 622 -10.07 -5.41 -30.21
N VAL A 623 -10.84 -4.47 -29.64
CA VAL A 623 -12.16 -4.76 -29.05
C VAL A 623 -13.09 -5.32 -30.09
N ARG A 624 -13.13 -4.71 -31.29
CA ARG A 624 -13.91 -5.22 -32.46
C ARG A 624 -13.46 -6.63 -32.85
N GLY A 625 -12.17 -6.93 -32.77
CA GLY A 625 -11.63 -8.27 -33.00
C GLY A 625 -12.21 -9.30 -32.04
N CYS A 626 -12.26 -8.98 -30.74
CA CYS A 626 -12.87 -9.83 -29.72
C CYS A 626 -14.37 -10.03 -29.97
N LYS A 627 -15.12 -8.96 -30.31
CA LYS A 627 -16.53 -9.06 -30.69
C LYS A 627 -16.74 -10.04 -31.85
N ARG A 628 -15.95 -9.91 -32.93
CA ARG A 628 -16.02 -10.83 -34.09
C ARG A 628 -15.71 -12.29 -33.70
N PHE A 629 -14.78 -12.50 -32.79
CA PHE A 629 -14.51 -13.83 -32.22
C PHE A 629 -15.75 -14.40 -31.55
N LEU A 630 -16.44 -13.62 -30.70
CA LEU A 630 -17.67 -14.06 -30.00
C LEU A 630 -18.83 -14.27 -30.96
N GLU A 631 -18.96 -13.47 -32.02
CA GLU A 631 -19.95 -13.69 -33.09
C GLU A 631 -19.73 -15.03 -33.79
N ARG A 632 -18.47 -15.41 -34.04
CA ARG A 632 -18.11 -16.72 -34.59
C ARG A 632 -18.40 -17.86 -33.61
N VAL A 633 -18.16 -17.64 -32.30
CA VAL A 633 -18.55 -18.65 -31.28
C VAL A 633 -20.04 -18.88 -31.30
N ALA A 634 -20.87 -17.83 -31.37
CA ALA A 634 -22.32 -17.97 -31.51
C ALA A 634 -22.73 -18.79 -32.75
N GLY A 635 -21.99 -18.58 -33.85
CA GLY A 635 -22.22 -19.34 -35.11
C GLY A 635 -21.91 -20.85 -35.03
N LEU A 636 -21.19 -21.33 -34.00
CA LEU A 636 -20.91 -22.75 -33.82
C LEU A 636 -22.20 -23.59 -33.67
N THR A 637 -23.26 -23.00 -33.13
CA THR A 637 -24.57 -23.68 -33.02
C THR A 637 -25.17 -24.04 -34.37
N ASP A 638 -24.81 -23.32 -35.44
CA ASP A 638 -25.33 -23.54 -36.79
C ASP A 638 -24.62 -24.70 -37.50
N ILE A 639 -23.45 -25.10 -37.02
CA ILE A 639 -22.62 -26.21 -37.53
C ILE A 639 -22.48 -27.36 -36.52
N MET A 640 -23.28 -27.34 -35.46
CA MET A 640 -23.33 -28.41 -34.46
C MET A 640 -23.96 -29.66 -35.03
N THR A 641 -23.45 -30.81 -34.62
CA THR A 641 -23.93 -32.14 -35.02
C THR A 641 -23.96 -33.10 -33.86
N GLU A 642 -24.85 -34.08 -33.87
CA GLU A 642 -24.87 -35.18 -32.90
C GLU A 642 -23.82 -36.28 -33.25
N GLU A 643 -23.16 -36.21 -34.41
CA GLU A 643 -22.09 -37.14 -34.77
C GLU A 643 -20.88 -36.95 -33.83
N PRO A 644 -20.22 -38.04 -33.42
CA PRO A 644 -19.03 -37.93 -32.60
C PRO A 644 -17.90 -37.21 -33.32
N ALA A 645 -17.01 -36.59 -32.54
CA ALA A 645 -15.85 -35.87 -33.05
C ALA A 645 -14.91 -36.79 -33.84
N ALA A 646 -14.27 -36.27 -34.87
CA ALA A 646 -13.10 -36.91 -35.49
C ALA A 646 -11.94 -36.97 -34.48
N LYS A 647 -11.17 -38.07 -34.50
CA LYS A 647 -10.07 -38.30 -33.56
C LYS A 647 -9.05 -37.15 -33.50
N ASP A 648 -8.77 -36.51 -34.62
CA ASP A 648 -7.88 -35.33 -34.65
C ASP A 648 -8.47 -34.11 -33.92
N MET A 649 -9.80 -33.93 -33.98
CA MET A 649 -10.49 -32.86 -33.27
C MET A 649 -10.48 -33.13 -31.76
N GLU A 650 -10.74 -34.36 -31.34
CA GLU A 650 -10.68 -34.80 -29.96
C GLU A 650 -9.31 -34.46 -29.32
N VAL A 651 -8.20 -34.77 -30.02
CA VAL A 651 -6.84 -34.44 -29.57
C VAL A 651 -6.65 -32.92 -29.41
N LYS A 652 -7.19 -32.09 -30.31
CA LYS A 652 -7.10 -30.64 -30.25
C LYS A 652 -7.90 -30.07 -29.05
N ILE A 653 -9.10 -30.60 -28.82
CA ILE A 653 -9.94 -30.24 -27.68
C ILE A 653 -9.23 -30.56 -26.36
N HIS A 654 -8.65 -31.74 -26.21
CA HIS A 654 -7.92 -32.12 -25.00
C HIS A 654 -6.67 -31.27 -24.77
N LYS A 655 -5.97 -30.89 -25.82
CA LYS A 655 -4.86 -29.91 -25.74
C LYS A 655 -5.36 -28.55 -25.26
N ALA A 656 -6.51 -28.08 -25.74
CA ALA A 656 -7.11 -26.82 -25.32
C ALA A 656 -7.55 -26.86 -23.85
N ILE A 657 -8.19 -27.97 -23.39
CA ILE A 657 -8.52 -28.14 -21.96
C ILE A 657 -7.28 -27.96 -21.09
N LYS A 658 -6.19 -28.66 -21.39
CA LYS A 658 -4.95 -28.59 -20.65
C LYS A 658 -4.38 -27.17 -20.67
N LYS A 659 -4.28 -26.56 -21.86
CA LYS A 659 -3.66 -25.25 -22.03
C LYS A 659 -4.47 -24.13 -21.36
N VAL A 660 -5.76 -24.01 -21.66
CA VAL A 660 -6.61 -22.97 -21.10
C VAL A 660 -6.68 -23.09 -19.57
N SER A 661 -6.81 -24.32 -19.04
CA SER A 661 -6.85 -24.55 -17.58
C SER A 661 -5.56 -24.15 -16.89
N SER A 662 -4.39 -24.48 -17.45
CA SER A 662 -3.08 -24.10 -16.88
C SER A 662 -2.79 -22.61 -17.04
N ASP A 663 -3.15 -22.01 -18.17
CA ASP A 663 -2.93 -20.60 -18.44
C ASP A 663 -3.76 -19.70 -17.50
N ILE A 664 -5.00 -20.09 -17.18
CA ILE A 664 -5.82 -19.37 -16.20
C ILE A 664 -5.15 -19.37 -14.80
N GLU A 665 -4.64 -20.52 -14.33
CA GLU A 665 -3.94 -20.61 -13.05
C GLU A 665 -2.64 -19.80 -13.03
N ALA A 666 -1.99 -19.65 -14.18
CA ALA A 666 -0.77 -18.87 -14.34
C ALA A 666 -1.01 -17.39 -14.69
N MET A 667 -2.25 -16.92 -14.69
CA MET A 667 -2.66 -15.56 -15.09
C MET A 667 -2.26 -15.20 -16.55
N LYS A 668 -2.07 -16.23 -17.41
CA LYS A 668 -1.75 -16.07 -18.83
C LYS A 668 -3.03 -16.04 -19.69
N PHE A 669 -3.92 -15.14 -19.37
CA PHE A 669 -5.25 -15.05 -19.99
C PHE A 669 -5.19 -14.82 -21.51
N ASN A 670 -4.22 -14.02 -21.96
CA ASN A 670 -4.02 -13.74 -23.39
C ASN A 670 -3.72 -15.01 -24.19
N THR A 671 -2.90 -15.92 -23.65
CA THR A 671 -2.58 -17.19 -24.34
C THR A 671 -3.71 -18.21 -24.24
N ALA A 672 -4.50 -18.18 -23.15
CA ALA A 672 -5.73 -18.97 -23.04
C ALA A 672 -6.76 -18.55 -24.11
N ILE A 673 -7.01 -17.26 -24.25
CA ILE A 673 -7.94 -16.70 -25.27
C ILE A 673 -7.42 -16.99 -26.68
N ALA A 674 -6.11 -16.80 -26.94
CA ALA A 674 -5.50 -17.13 -28.23
C ALA A 674 -5.66 -18.63 -28.58
N CYS A 675 -5.55 -19.53 -27.60
CA CYS A 675 -5.80 -20.95 -27.80
C CYS A 675 -7.25 -21.21 -28.28
N LEU A 676 -8.23 -20.55 -27.67
CA LEU A 676 -9.65 -20.65 -28.08
C LEU A 676 -9.88 -20.05 -29.47
N MET A 677 -9.22 -18.92 -29.79
CA MET A 677 -9.28 -18.31 -31.13
C MET A 677 -8.65 -19.21 -32.21
N THR A 678 -7.60 -19.94 -31.88
CA THR A 678 -7.02 -20.95 -32.78
C THR A 678 -7.95 -22.13 -32.97
N LEU A 679 -8.50 -22.67 -31.87
CA LEU A 679 -9.40 -23.82 -31.91
C LEU A 679 -10.65 -23.55 -32.74
N ILE A 680 -11.26 -22.36 -32.65
CA ILE A 680 -12.42 -21.99 -33.45
C ILE A 680 -12.09 -21.96 -34.95
N ASN A 681 -10.88 -21.55 -35.36
CA ASN A 681 -10.45 -21.56 -36.76
C ASN A 681 -10.36 -23.00 -37.27
N GLU A 682 -9.86 -23.92 -36.45
CA GLU A 682 -9.75 -25.35 -36.79
C GLU A 682 -11.14 -26.00 -36.91
N ILE A 683 -12.08 -25.66 -36.01
CA ILE A 683 -13.49 -26.14 -36.07
C ILE A 683 -14.15 -25.66 -37.37
N TYR A 684 -14.02 -24.38 -37.73
CA TYR A 684 -14.58 -23.87 -39.00
C TYR A 684 -13.91 -24.45 -40.24
N ALA A 685 -12.65 -24.85 -40.17
CA ALA A 685 -11.96 -25.53 -41.27
C ALA A 685 -12.54 -26.95 -41.52
N VAL A 686 -13.01 -27.60 -40.46
CA VAL A 686 -13.72 -28.90 -40.56
C VAL A 686 -15.18 -28.71 -41.00
N GLY A 687 -15.78 -27.55 -40.70
CA GLY A 687 -17.17 -27.21 -41.05
C GLY A 687 -18.24 -27.85 -40.17
N LYS A 688 -17.86 -28.54 -39.11
CA LYS A 688 -18.78 -29.11 -38.10
C LYS A 688 -18.13 -29.28 -36.74
N ILE A 689 -18.91 -29.29 -35.68
CA ILE A 689 -18.50 -29.55 -34.31
C ILE A 689 -19.49 -30.51 -33.65
N SER A 690 -19.02 -31.53 -32.91
CA SER A 690 -19.89 -32.35 -32.09
C SER A 690 -20.49 -31.55 -30.94
N LYS A 691 -21.69 -31.95 -30.48
CA LYS A 691 -22.34 -31.34 -29.32
C LYS A 691 -21.44 -31.40 -28.07
N ASP A 692 -20.79 -32.55 -27.85
CA ASP A 692 -19.89 -32.72 -26.69
C ASP A 692 -18.67 -31.76 -26.75
N ASP A 693 -18.07 -31.60 -27.93
CA ASP A 693 -16.96 -30.66 -28.11
C ASP A 693 -17.40 -29.20 -27.97
N LEU A 694 -18.61 -28.86 -28.45
CA LEU A 694 -19.19 -27.54 -28.24
C LEU A 694 -19.39 -27.25 -26.74
N VAL A 695 -19.93 -28.22 -26.00
CA VAL A 695 -20.08 -28.15 -24.53
C VAL A 695 -18.72 -27.88 -23.84
N ILE A 696 -17.67 -28.56 -24.25
CA ILE A 696 -16.32 -28.35 -23.73
C ILE A 696 -15.83 -26.94 -24.08
N PHE A 697 -15.97 -26.55 -25.37
CA PHE A 697 -15.52 -25.22 -25.83
C PHE A 697 -16.15 -24.07 -25.03
N ILE A 698 -17.49 -24.11 -24.85
CA ILE A 698 -18.18 -23.06 -24.11
C ILE A 698 -17.83 -23.05 -22.60
N LYS A 699 -17.56 -24.24 -22.00
CA LYS A 699 -17.06 -24.31 -20.62
C LYS A 699 -15.69 -23.65 -20.48
N LEU A 700 -14.80 -23.84 -21.46
CA LEU A 700 -13.48 -23.19 -21.45
C LEU A 700 -13.57 -21.68 -21.67
N LEU A 701 -14.53 -21.20 -22.47
CA LEU A 701 -14.76 -19.81 -22.76
C LEU A 701 -15.56 -19.08 -21.66
N CYS A 702 -16.46 -19.79 -20.96
CA CYS A 702 -17.39 -19.20 -20.00
C CYS A 702 -16.76 -18.26 -18.96
N PRO A 703 -15.57 -18.50 -18.39
CA PRO A 703 -14.93 -17.55 -17.50
C PRO A 703 -14.65 -16.17 -18.12
N PHE A 704 -14.43 -16.11 -19.43
CA PHE A 704 -14.13 -14.89 -20.18
C PHE A 704 -15.39 -14.20 -20.73
N ALA A 705 -16.31 -14.98 -21.28
CA ALA A 705 -17.53 -14.51 -21.96
C ALA A 705 -18.78 -15.25 -21.45
N PRO A 706 -19.18 -15.03 -20.19
CA PRO A 706 -20.21 -15.83 -19.53
C PRO A 706 -21.61 -15.66 -20.13
N HIS A 707 -21.98 -14.45 -20.56
CA HIS A 707 -23.34 -14.22 -21.07
C HIS A 707 -23.61 -15.01 -22.35
N LEU A 708 -22.66 -14.99 -23.29
CA LEU A 708 -22.77 -15.76 -24.53
C LEU A 708 -22.77 -17.25 -24.25
N CYS A 709 -21.91 -17.71 -23.35
CA CYS A 709 -21.82 -19.16 -23.04
C CYS A 709 -23.10 -19.70 -22.39
N GLU A 710 -23.70 -18.96 -21.48
CA GLU A 710 -25.00 -19.30 -20.88
C GLU A 710 -26.12 -19.32 -21.93
N GLU A 711 -26.13 -18.37 -22.87
CA GLU A 711 -27.12 -18.34 -23.95
C GLU A 711 -26.97 -19.55 -24.87
N ILE A 712 -25.75 -19.92 -25.24
CA ILE A 712 -25.51 -21.14 -26.03
C ILE A 712 -25.93 -22.38 -25.22
N TRP A 713 -25.55 -22.44 -23.94
CA TRP A 713 -25.92 -23.56 -23.06
C TRP A 713 -27.44 -23.79 -22.98
N GLU A 714 -28.22 -22.70 -22.87
CA GLU A 714 -29.68 -22.77 -22.84
C GLU A 714 -30.27 -23.25 -24.17
N THR A 715 -29.53 -23.12 -25.30
CA THR A 715 -29.98 -23.43 -26.64
C THR A 715 -29.70 -24.89 -27.05
N ILE A 716 -28.67 -25.52 -26.49
CA ILE A 716 -28.19 -26.87 -26.81
C ILE A 716 -28.62 -27.91 -25.77
#